data_58c431bd0891a006b019b5f6b9310269
#
_entry.id   58c431bd0891a006b019b5f6b9310269
#
_cell.length_a   1.000
_cell.length_b   1.000
_cell.length_c   1.000
_cell.angle_alpha   90.00
_cell.angle_beta   90.00
_cell.angle_gamma   90.00
#
_symmetry.space_group_name_H-M   'P 1'
#
loop_
_entity.id
_entity.type
_entity.pdbx_description
1 polymer ?
#
loop_
_entity_poly.entity_id
_entity_poly.type
_entity_poly.pdbx_seq_one_letter_code
_entity_poly.pdbx_strand_id
1 'polypeptide(L)'
;MIDRLISTKGDRILFLSGGPKTHLATKNLFASDLKYRVIIRQPEIPPQRTHSPLNGETILDNNKPGFNVELQNKIGDRWETIESFTESKLNQLFRKLIPHTPFGSKWAGALAYDLVQWTQPIKLQNPPQKDSVLGILWLVDEWIEGDCVIPEIENSQRVEDETTSHSDDEHAKIVSQIRSSINAGELYQLNFGRTWKGSLQEDPATIFHRLAISNPAPFSGYIEASDLGIALASSSPEILLQTEGKHVMTAPIKGTRPRGADVDQEALLRQELVYDKKERAEHRMLVDLERNDLSIVCEPGTVKQTRFDVEAYSNVQHLVSQISGTLKHDCDGMDALQALFPGGSITGCPKTVVCAAIDELEGKPRSFWTGSMGWIDVHSGDSTWNIMIRTLEARKQDNVWQGNVMAGGGITIDSNPNSEVAEATWKASALRRACSWLKADSVSVPQGDLGIYPLYLEQKLPEVLNKFDLEVAFIDNLDSFSYNIIHYLEILGCKVEVIDGRGPIRDFNHDAVIIGPGPGRPEISPISLHAANLEIPTLGICLGHQAIGITRGMDLIESPFGPVHGVPSEIHSSGLGLIDEGKHLMTRYNSLVLSGNGDLDITSTDETGTLPMEIKDGNTFGIQFHPESIGSENGIEILRRFLHIVAHS
;
A
#
# COMPACT_ATOMS: atom_id res chain seq x y z
N MET A 1 -21.34 -23.80 -3.95
CA MET A 1 -20.10 -23.68 -3.14
C MET A 1 -20.39 -23.27 -1.71
N ILE A 2 -21.24 -22.29 -1.44
CA ILE A 2 -21.63 -21.87 -0.08
C ILE A 2 -22.21 -23.03 0.74
N ASP A 3 -23.10 -23.85 0.16
CA ASP A 3 -23.64 -25.02 0.87
C ASP A 3 -22.56 -26.03 1.27
N ARG A 4 -21.55 -26.21 0.42
CA ARG A 4 -20.37 -27.03 0.76
C ARG A 4 -19.58 -26.41 1.90
N LEU A 5 -19.35 -25.10 1.86
CA LEU A 5 -18.67 -24.39 2.94
C LEU A 5 -19.38 -24.61 4.29
N ILE A 6 -20.70 -24.48 4.33
CA ILE A 6 -21.48 -24.59 5.56
C ILE A 6 -21.54 -26.04 6.05
N SER A 7 -21.68 -27.01 5.13
CA SER A 7 -21.80 -28.44 5.47
C SER A 7 -20.47 -29.11 5.80
N THR A 8 -19.34 -28.58 5.33
CA THR A 8 -18.01 -29.11 5.60
C THR A 8 -17.56 -28.74 7.01
N LYS A 9 -16.94 -29.68 7.71
CA LYS A 9 -16.30 -29.47 9.02
C LYS A 9 -14.78 -29.51 8.86
N GLY A 10 -14.09 -28.88 9.79
CA GLY A 10 -12.63 -28.84 9.77
C GLY A 10 -12.08 -27.65 8.94
N ASP A 11 -10.79 -27.72 8.63
CA ASP A 11 -10.10 -26.70 7.86
C ASP A 11 -10.66 -26.62 6.44
N ARG A 12 -10.92 -25.41 5.96
CA ARG A 12 -11.56 -25.17 4.66
C ARG A 12 -11.21 -23.80 4.11
N ILE A 13 -11.17 -23.71 2.78
CA ILE A 13 -10.87 -22.50 2.03
C ILE A 13 -11.94 -22.32 0.96
N LEU A 14 -12.45 -21.10 0.82
CA LEU A 14 -13.33 -20.71 -0.28
C LEU A 14 -12.92 -19.33 -0.78
N PHE A 15 -12.63 -19.22 -2.06
CA PHE A 15 -12.47 -17.93 -2.75
C PHE A 15 -13.67 -17.73 -3.68
N LEU A 16 -14.29 -16.56 -3.60
CA LEU A 16 -15.44 -16.19 -4.41
C LEU A 16 -15.17 -14.93 -5.21
N SER A 17 -15.54 -14.98 -6.48
CA SER A 17 -15.57 -13.84 -7.38
C SER A 17 -17.00 -13.30 -7.47
N GLY A 18 -17.31 -12.31 -6.63
CA GLY A 18 -18.59 -11.59 -6.60
C GLY A 18 -18.48 -10.17 -7.15
N GLY A 19 -19.59 -9.43 -7.17
CA GLY A 19 -19.58 -8.02 -7.61
C GLY A 19 -19.40 -7.84 -9.12
N PRO A 20 -18.79 -6.72 -9.57
CA PRO A 20 -18.57 -6.47 -10.98
C PRO A 20 -17.66 -7.53 -11.59
N LYS A 21 -17.99 -7.98 -12.80
CA LYS A 21 -17.15 -8.93 -13.53
C LYS A 21 -15.88 -8.23 -14.00
N THR A 22 -14.79 -8.48 -13.31
CA THR A 22 -13.45 -8.04 -13.71
C THR A 22 -12.71 -9.20 -14.39
N HIS A 23 -11.73 -8.89 -15.23
CA HIS A 23 -10.85 -9.91 -15.82
C HIS A 23 -9.92 -10.56 -14.77
N LEU A 24 -9.85 -9.99 -13.56
CA LEU A 24 -8.95 -10.37 -12.48
C LEU A 24 -9.54 -11.43 -11.56
N ALA A 25 -10.87 -11.50 -11.45
CA ALA A 25 -11.57 -12.37 -10.52
C ALA A 25 -12.66 -13.13 -11.29
N THR A 26 -12.29 -14.28 -11.84
CA THR A 26 -13.16 -15.04 -12.74
C THR A 26 -13.55 -16.42 -12.23
N LYS A 27 -12.91 -16.89 -11.15
CA LYS A 27 -13.09 -18.25 -10.65
C LYS A 27 -13.53 -18.27 -9.19
N ASN A 28 -14.43 -19.20 -8.89
CA ASN A 28 -14.77 -19.58 -7.52
C ASN A 28 -14.05 -20.89 -7.21
N LEU A 29 -13.31 -20.93 -6.11
CA LEU A 29 -12.39 -22.01 -5.74
C LEU A 29 -12.70 -22.49 -4.32
N PHE A 30 -12.96 -23.77 -4.15
CA PHE A 30 -13.17 -24.37 -2.82
C PHE A 30 -12.18 -25.50 -2.60
N ALA A 31 -11.61 -25.57 -1.40
CA ALA A 31 -10.76 -26.67 -0.95
C ALA A 31 -11.11 -27.07 0.48
N SER A 32 -11.08 -28.37 0.72
CA SER A 32 -11.17 -29.04 2.01
C SER A 32 -10.37 -30.34 1.95
N ASP A 33 -10.34 -31.12 3.00
CA ASP A 33 -9.48 -32.31 3.10
C ASP A 33 -7.98 -31.97 2.94
N LEU A 34 -7.58 -30.87 3.56
CA LEU A 34 -6.25 -30.30 3.52
C LEU A 34 -5.30 -31.16 4.37
N LYS A 35 -4.15 -31.55 3.80
CA LYS A 35 -3.22 -32.52 4.41
C LYS A 35 -1.95 -31.90 4.96
N TYR A 36 -1.51 -30.78 4.37
CA TYR A 36 -0.32 -30.06 4.78
C TYR A 36 -0.66 -28.59 5.00
N ARG A 37 -0.02 -27.98 5.99
CA ARG A 37 -0.14 -26.54 6.22
C ARG A 37 1.15 -25.95 6.80
N VAL A 38 1.30 -24.65 6.63
CA VAL A 38 2.31 -23.82 7.26
C VAL A 38 1.64 -22.85 8.21
N ILE A 39 2.16 -22.75 9.44
CA ILE A 39 1.79 -21.74 10.42
C ILE A 39 2.99 -20.80 10.61
N ILE A 40 2.76 -19.51 10.45
CA ILE A 40 3.75 -18.47 10.74
C ILE A 40 3.40 -17.88 12.11
N ARG A 41 4.40 -17.81 13.00
CA ARG A 41 4.20 -17.32 14.37
C ARG A 41 5.13 -16.18 14.72
N GLN A 42 4.61 -15.29 15.56
CA GLN A 42 5.37 -14.20 16.15
C GLN A 42 6.48 -14.74 17.06
N PRO A 43 7.74 -14.38 16.85
CA PRO A 43 8.82 -14.66 17.79
C PRO A 43 8.71 -13.73 18.99
N GLU A 44 9.51 -14.01 20.02
CA GLU A 44 9.66 -13.08 21.13
C GLU A 44 10.50 -11.87 20.69
N ILE A 45 9.85 -10.73 20.50
CA ILE A 45 10.50 -9.45 20.20
C ILE A 45 10.24 -8.53 21.41
N PRO A 46 11.28 -8.16 22.16
CA PRO A 46 11.09 -7.22 23.25
C PRO A 46 10.65 -5.87 22.69
N PRO A 47 9.61 -5.25 23.27
CA PRO A 47 9.19 -3.92 22.86
C PRO A 47 10.34 -2.93 23.10
N GLN A 48 10.75 -2.22 22.09
CA GLN A 48 11.72 -1.14 22.21
C GLN A 48 11.16 0.08 21.51
N ARG A 49 11.01 1.14 22.29
CA ARG A 49 10.72 2.46 21.75
C ARG A 49 11.96 3.31 21.97
N THR A 50 12.53 3.80 20.91
CA THR A 50 13.60 4.78 20.99
C THR A 50 13.15 6.16 20.52
N HIS A 51 12.27 6.26 19.50
CA HIS A 51 11.76 7.54 18.99
C HIS A 51 10.36 7.37 18.36
N SER A 52 9.58 8.45 18.35
CA SER A 52 8.28 8.48 17.69
C SER A 52 8.45 8.75 16.20
N PRO A 53 7.84 7.95 15.30
CA PRO A 53 7.83 8.27 13.88
C PRO A 53 7.12 9.60 13.58
N LEU A 54 6.22 10.04 14.46
CA LEU A 54 5.52 11.32 14.36
C LEU A 54 6.34 12.54 14.83
N ASN A 55 7.61 12.36 15.17
CA ASN A 55 8.56 13.44 15.46
C ASN A 55 9.69 13.49 14.39
N GLY A 56 9.45 12.94 13.22
CA GLY A 56 10.43 12.90 12.13
C GLY A 56 11.58 11.91 12.33
N GLU A 57 11.58 11.13 13.41
CA GLU A 57 12.66 10.22 13.78
C GLU A 57 12.22 8.75 13.63
N THR A 58 12.08 8.27 12.40
CA THR A 58 11.85 6.84 12.16
C THR A 58 13.15 6.07 12.30
N ILE A 59 13.19 5.14 13.25
CA ILE A 59 14.33 4.25 13.40
C ILE A 59 14.15 3.05 12.50
N LEU A 60 15.13 2.85 11.63
CA LEU A 60 15.26 1.62 10.87
C LEU A 60 15.86 0.54 11.76
N ASP A 61 15.12 -0.52 12.02
CA ASP A 61 15.60 -1.66 12.79
C ASP A 61 15.54 -2.95 11.96
N ASN A 62 16.70 -3.30 11.39
CA ASN A 62 16.90 -4.55 10.67
C ASN A 62 17.40 -5.69 11.58
N ASN A 63 17.72 -5.40 12.85
CA ASN A 63 18.26 -6.36 13.79
C ASN A 63 17.16 -6.95 14.68
N LYS A 64 16.30 -7.77 14.09
CA LYS A 64 15.24 -8.50 14.78
C LYS A 64 15.28 -9.98 14.43
N PRO A 65 14.79 -10.89 15.32
CA PRO A 65 14.70 -12.32 15.02
C PRO A 65 13.76 -12.56 13.82
N GLY A 66 14.02 -13.61 13.07
CA GLY A 66 13.10 -14.10 12.06
C GLY A 66 11.78 -14.59 12.70
N PHE A 67 10.69 -14.58 11.94
CA PHE A 67 9.45 -15.22 12.35
C PHE A 67 9.59 -16.74 12.38
N ASN A 68 8.86 -17.40 13.27
CA ASN A 68 8.86 -18.85 13.40
C ASN A 68 7.91 -19.45 12.38
N VAL A 69 8.32 -20.56 11.77
CA VAL A 69 7.54 -21.30 10.78
C VAL A 69 7.42 -22.75 11.21
N GLU A 70 6.20 -23.27 11.20
CA GLU A 70 5.90 -24.67 11.45
C GLU A 70 5.28 -25.27 10.19
N LEU A 71 5.96 -26.24 9.57
CA LEU A 71 5.37 -27.08 8.54
C LEU A 71 4.69 -28.27 9.24
N GLN A 72 3.42 -28.46 8.98
CA GLN A 72 2.61 -29.48 9.64
C GLN A 72 1.94 -30.40 8.62
N ASN A 73 1.79 -31.68 8.98
CA ASN A 73 0.95 -32.62 8.28
C ASN A 73 -0.25 -33.01 9.15
N LYS A 74 -1.33 -33.48 8.49
CA LYS A 74 -2.53 -33.94 9.17
C LYS A 74 -2.49 -35.45 9.34
N ILE A 75 -2.54 -35.93 10.60
CA ILE A 75 -2.61 -37.36 10.94
C ILE A 75 -3.94 -37.61 11.66
N GLY A 76 -4.88 -38.26 10.98
CA GLY A 76 -6.26 -38.34 11.43
C GLY A 76 -6.90 -36.95 11.52
N ASP A 77 -7.36 -36.57 12.71
CA ASP A 77 -7.97 -35.25 12.96
C ASP A 77 -6.99 -34.24 13.60
N ARG A 78 -5.70 -34.56 13.69
CA ARG A 78 -4.70 -33.72 14.37
C ARG A 78 -3.66 -33.24 13.39
N TRP A 79 -3.17 -32.02 13.63
CA TRP A 79 -2.02 -31.44 12.96
C TRP A 79 -0.76 -31.71 13.76
N GLU A 80 0.26 -32.27 13.13
CA GLU A 80 1.57 -32.55 13.73
C GLU A 80 2.66 -31.80 12.99
N THR A 81 3.53 -31.14 13.76
CA THR A 81 4.66 -30.41 13.18
C THR A 81 5.72 -31.41 12.71
N ILE A 82 6.07 -31.36 11.44
CA ILE A 82 7.09 -32.20 10.83
C ILE A 82 8.43 -31.47 10.67
N GLU A 83 8.38 -30.14 10.57
CA GLU A 83 9.56 -29.29 10.47
C GLU A 83 9.29 -27.91 11.10
N SER A 84 10.31 -27.32 11.72
CA SER A 84 10.27 -25.96 12.24
C SER A 84 11.54 -25.22 11.87
N PHE A 85 11.40 -23.99 11.43
CA PHE A 85 12.53 -23.12 11.08
C PHE A 85 12.17 -21.64 11.32
N THR A 86 13.15 -20.77 11.21
CA THR A 86 12.95 -19.32 11.27
C THR A 86 13.27 -18.70 9.92
N GLU A 87 12.56 -17.61 9.59
CA GLU A 87 12.80 -16.87 8.37
C GLU A 87 12.61 -15.38 8.57
N SER A 88 13.33 -14.56 7.81
CA SER A 88 13.28 -13.09 7.93
C SER A 88 12.70 -12.39 6.71
N LYS A 89 12.28 -13.13 5.69
CA LYS A 89 11.68 -12.58 4.46
C LYS A 89 10.59 -13.52 3.94
N LEU A 90 9.47 -12.95 3.47
CA LEU A 90 8.36 -13.75 2.91
C LEU A 90 8.77 -14.53 1.66
N ASN A 91 9.53 -13.94 0.76
CA ASN A 91 10.01 -14.62 -0.45
C ASN A 91 10.88 -15.85 -0.11
N GLN A 92 11.71 -15.77 0.92
CA GLN A 92 12.54 -16.91 1.35
C GLN A 92 11.70 -18.02 2.01
N LEU A 93 10.66 -17.65 2.76
CA LEU A 93 9.69 -18.62 3.27
C LEU A 93 9.14 -19.48 2.13
N PHE A 94 8.58 -18.86 1.09
CA PHE A 94 7.98 -19.60 -0.03
C PHE A 94 9.01 -20.44 -0.79
N ARG A 95 10.24 -19.96 -0.95
CA ARG A 95 11.35 -20.76 -1.56
C ARG A 95 11.68 -22.00 -0.75
N LYS A 96 11.61 -21.94 0.57
CA LYS A 96 11.79 -23.12 1.44
C LYS A 96 10.66 -24.13 1.33
N LEU A 97 9.48 -23.73 0.84
CA LEU A 97 8.36 -24.65 0.62
C LEU A 97 8.45 -25.42 -0.71
N ILE A 98 9.30 -25.03 -1.65
CA ILE A 98 9.45 -25.69 -2.96
C ILE A 98 9.70 -27.19 -2.83
N PRO A 99 10.64 -27.68 -1.98
CA PRO A 99 10.88 -29.12 -1.83
C PRO A 99 9.70 -29.91 -1.26
N HIS A 100 8.78 -29.24 -0.60
CA HIS A 100 7.60 -29.84 0.04
C HIS A 100 6.34 -29.72 -0.82
N THR A 101 6.44 -29.15 -2.03
CA THR A 101 5.30 -28.84 -2.89
C THR A 101 5.33 -29.70 -4.15
N PRO A 102 4.35 -30.56 -4.38
CA PRO A 102 4.18 -31.24 -5.68
C PRO A 102 3.91 -30.22 -6.79
N PHE A 103 4.37 -30.52 -8.01
CA PHE A 103 4.06 -29.71 -9.18
C PHE A 103 2.56 -29.62 -9.42
N GLY A 104 2.04 -28.40 -9.64
CA GLY A 104 0.63 -28.12 -9.85
C GLY A 104 -0.16 -27.82 -8.57
N SER A 105 0.40 -28.12 -7.39
CA SER A 105 -0.19 -27.77 -6.10
C SER A 105 0.11 -26.31 -5.75
N LYS A 106 -0.74 -25.69 -4.93
CA LYS A 106 -0.63 -24.27 -4.54
C LYS A 106 -0.73 -24.12 -3.04
N TRP A 107 0.02 -23.19 -2.49
CA TRP A 107 -0.17 -22.73 -1.11
C TRP A 107 -1.23 -21.65 -1.07
N ALA A 108 -2.27 -21.85 -0.28
CA ALA A 108 -3.41 -20.93 -0.18
C ALA A 108 -3.76 -20.64 1.27
N GLY A 109 -4.11 -19.39 1.59
CA GLY A 109 -4.46 -18.99 2.93
C GLY A 109 -4.37 -17.50 3.16
N ALA A 110 -3.89 -17.09 4.35
CA ALA A 110 -3.81 -15.69 4.74
C ALA A 110 -2.52 -15.33 5.46
N LEU A 111 -2.08 -14.09 5.24
CA LEU A 111 -0.91 -13.43 5.85
C LEU A 111 -1.41 -12.22 6.65
N ALA A 112 -1.06 -12.11 7.92
CA ALA A 112 -1.41 -11.00 8.78
C ALA A 112 -0.60 -9.73 8.44
N TYR A 113 -1.20 -8.56 8.61
CA TYR A 113 -0.54 -7.27 8.44
C TYR A 113 0.77 -7.16 9.25
N ASP A 114 0.80 -7.75 10.45
CA ASP A 114 1.92 -7.63 11.38
C ASP A 114 3.23 -8.28 10.85
N LEU A 115 3.19 -9.00 9.73
CA LEU A 115 4.36 -9.39 8.93
C LEU A 115 5.08 -8.17 8.32
N VAL A 116 4.49 -6.99 8.38
CA VAL A 116 5.12 -5.71 8.01
C VAL A 116 6.51 -5.53 8.64
N GLN A 117 6.74 -6.08 9.82
CA GLN A 117 8.05 -6.06 10.48
C GLN A 117 9.17 -6.67 9.64
N TRP A 118 8.86 -7.58 8.71
CA TRP A 118 9.83 -8.28 7.86
C TRP A 118 9.77 -7.88 6.39
N THR A 119 8.82 -7.03 6.02
CA THR A 119 8.76 -6.41 4.69
C THR A 119 9.18 -4.96 4.70
N GLN A 120 9.09 -4.29 5.86
CA GLN A 120 9.60 -2.94 6.08
C GLN A 120 10.72 -2.97 7.15
N PRO A 121 11.72 -2.08 7.07
CA PRO A 121 12.83 -2.04 8.05
C PRO A 121 12.41 -1.35 9.36
N ILE A 122 11.31 -1.78 9.95
CA ILE A 122 10.75 -1.21 11.19
C ILE A 122 10.63 -2.28 12.28
N LYS A 123 10.49 -1.81 13.51
CA LYS A 123 10.16 -2.62 14.68
C LYS A 123 8.90 -2.05 15.33
N LEU A 124 7.89 -2.88 15.50
CA LEU A 124 6.63 -2.47 16.11
C LEU A 124 6.82 -2.18 17.61
N GLN A 125 6.17 -1.13 18.10
CA GLN A 125 6.07 -0.82 19.52
C GLN A 125 5.04 -1.70 20.22
N ASN A 126 4.01 -2.08 19.48
CA ASN A 126 2.90 -2.91 19.92
C ASN A 126 2.86 -4.22 19.11
N PRO A 127 3.94 -5.03 19.11
CA PRO A 127 3.98 -6.26 18.33
C PRO A 127 2.93 -7.25 18.84
N PRO A 128 2.45 -8.19 18.00
CA PRO A 128 1.66 -9.31 18.48
C PRO A 128 2.38 -10.05 19.60
N GLN A 129 1.61 -10.67 20.48
CA GLN A 129 2.17 -11.52 21.54
C GLN A 129 2.96 -12.67 20.92
N LYS A 130 3.98 -13.16 21.65
CA LYS A 130 4.73 -14.36 21.29
C LYS A 130 3.76 -15.49 20.93
N ASP A 131 4.11 -16.27 19.92
CA ASP A 131 3.35 -17.39 19.36
C ASP A 131 1.99 -17.02 18.71
N SER A 132 1.64 -15.72 18.65
CA SER A 132 0.50 -15.28 17.85
C SER A 132 0.66 -15.72 16.38
N VAL A 133 -0.44 -16.14 15.77
CA VAL A 133 -0.45 -16.58 14.38
C VAL A 133 -0.40 -15.35 13.47
N LEU A 134 0.67 -15.29 12.64
CA LEU A 134 0.89 -14.24 11.64
C LEU A 134 0.54 -14.71 10.22
N GLY A 135 0.38 -15.99 10.01
CA GLY A 135 -0.04 -16.53 8.72
C GLY A 135 -0.43 -17.99 8.82
N ILE A 136 -1.34 -18.39 7.97
CA ILE A 136 -1.79 -19.77 7.80
C ILE A 136 -1.92 -20.04 6.32
N LEU A 137 -1.19 -21.05 5.83
CA LEU A 137 -1.24 -21.44 4.43
C LEU A 137 -1.40 -22.96 4.36
N TRP A 138 -2.30 -23.45 3.54
CA TRP A 138 -2.48 -24.88 3.27
C TRP A 138 -2.02 -25.22 1.87
N LEU A 139 -1.44 -26.40 1.73
CA LEU A 139 -1.17 -26.99 0.44
C LEU A 139 -2.47 -27.54 -0.16
N VAL A 140 -2.84 -27.04 -1.31
CA VAL A 140 -4.02 -27.42 -2.07
C VAL A 140 -3.58 -28.11 -3.35
N ASP A 141 -3.82 -29.42 -3.44
CA ASP A 141 -3.50 -30.22 -4.63
C ASP A 141 -4.59 -30.10 -5.69
N GLU A 142 -5.86 -30.05 -5.27
CA GLU A 142 -7.00 -29.96 -6.18
C GLU A 142 -8.03 -28.93 -5.68
N TRP A 143 -8.46 -28.07 -6.58
CA TRP A 143 -9.55 -27.14 -6.36
C TRP A 143 -10.86 -27.66 -6.91
N ILE A 144 -11.94 -27.49 -6.16
CA ILE A 144 -13.29 -27.62 -6.69
C ILE A 144 -13.64 -26.26 -7.30
N GLU A 145 -13.66 -26.19 -8.62
CA GLU A 145 -14.07 -24.99 -9.37
C GLU A 145 -15.55 -25.08 -9.75
N GLY A 146 -16.23 -23.95 -9.92
CA GLY A 146 -17.58 -23.91 -10.44
C GLY A 146 -18.34 -22.62 -10.10
N ASP A 147 -19.56 -22.52 -10.62
CA ASP A 147 -20.45 -21.42 -10.32
C ASP A 147 -20.89 -21.43 -8.85
N CYS A 148 -21.01 -20.24 -8.28
CA CYS A 148 -21.52 -20.08 -6.92
C CYS A 148 -22.91 -19.46 -6.96
N VAL A 149 -23.92 -20.29 -6.79
CA VAL A 149 -25.26 -19.83 -6.44
C VAL A 149 -25.28 -19.56 -4.95
N ILE A 150 -25.66 -18.37 -4.55
CA ILE A 150 -25.72 -17.96 -3.14
C ILE A 150 -27.21 -17.96 -2.73
N PRO A 151 -27.67 -18.95 -1.95
CA PRO A 151 -29.06 -18.99 -1.49
C PRO A 151 -29.35 -17.82 -0.54
N GLU A 152 -30.62 -17.43 -0.45
CA GLU A 152 -31.06 -16.47 0.57
C GLU A 152 -30.92 -17.08 1.97
N ILE A 153 -30.61 -16.24 2.96
CA ILE A 153 -30.47 -16.61 4.37
C ILE A 153 -31.18 -15.59 5.25
N GLU A 154 -31.84 -16.08 6.29
CA GLU A 154 -32.49 -15.22 7.28
C GLU A 154 -31.45 -14.52 8.18
N ASN A 155 -31.81 -13.34 8.66
CA ASN A 155 -31.01 -12.62 9.63
C ASN A 155 -31.18 -13.23 11.03
N SER A 156 -30.07 -13.34 11.78
CA SER A 156 -30.12 -13.78 13.18
C SER A 156 -30.64 -12.67 14.11
N GLN A 157 -30.92 -13.04 15.37
CA GLN A 157 -31.28 -12.07 16.41
C GLN A 157 -30.13 -11.13 16.71
N ARG A 158 -30.44 -9.85 17.00
CA ARG A 158 -29.47 -8.83 17.36
C ARG A 158 -28.74 -9.18 18.66
N VAL A 159 -27.44 -8.90 18.68
CA VAL A 159 -26.55 -9.01 19.85
C VAL A 159 -26.12 -7.60 20.28
N GLU A 160 -26.13 -7.33 21.57
CA GLU A 160 -25.87 -6.00 22.14
C GLU A 160 -24.59 -5.96 23.02
N ASP A 161 -23.58 -6.79 22.71
CA ASP A 161 -22.29 -6.83 23.44
C ASP A 161 -21.13 -6.19 22.68
N GLU A 162 -21.44 -5.44 21.62
CA GLU A 162 -20.42 -4.79 20.80
C GLU A 162 -19.65 -3.70 21.57
N THR A 163 -18.35 -3.75 21.47
CA THR A 163 -17.42 -2.73 22.00
C THR A 163 -16.56 -2.14 20.89
N THR A 164 -16.02 -0.95 21.11
CA THR A 164 -15.13 -0.28 20.15
C THR A 164 -13.82 0.15 20.78
N SER A 165 -12.74 0.17 19.97
CA SER A 165 -11.40 0.54 20.46
C SER A 165 -11.27 2.03 20.82
N HIS A 166 -12.04 2.90 20.15
CA HIS A 166 -12.01 4.35 20.31
C HIS A 166 -13.44 4.89 20.27
N SER A 167 -13.72 5.90 21.07
CA SER A 167 -14.91 6.73 20.90
C SER A 167 -14.79 7.60 19.64
N ASP A 168 -15.88 8.22 19.23
CA ASP A 168 -15.88 9.15 18.09
C ASP A 168 -14.96 10.35 18.33
N ASP A 169 -14.95 10.88 19.56
CA ASP A 169 -14.09 12.01 19.96
C ASP A 169 -12.59 11.63 19.98
N GLU A 170 -12.25 10.42 20.44
CA GLU A 170 -10.87 9.95 20.41
C GLU A 170 -10.38 9.76 18.98
N HIS A 171 -11.20 9.17 18.11
CA HIS A 171 -10.88 9.03 16.70
C HIS A 171 -10.69 10.40 16.03
N ALA A 172 -11.59 11.35 16.25
CA ALA A 172 -11.47 12.70 15.71
C ALA A 172 -10.20 13.45 16.18
N LYS A 173 -9.76 13.22 17.43
CA LYS A 173 -8.49 13.77 17.94
C LYS A 173 -7.29 13.14 17.23
N ILE A 174 -7.28 11.83 17.00
CA ILE A 174 -6.22 11.14 16.26
C ILE A 174 -6.13 11.66 14.83
N VAL A 175 -7.26 11.86 14.14
CA VAL A 175 -7.29 12.49 12.81
C VAL A 175 -6.65 13.87 12.84
N SER A 176 -6.95 14.68 13.86
CA SER A 176 -6.37 16.01 14.01
C SER A 176 -4.85 15.95 14.27
N GLN A 177 -4.38 14.99 15.04
CA GLN A 177 -2.95 14.74 15.28
C GLN A 177 -2.23 14.35 13.98
N ILE A 178 -2.78 13.42 13.19
CA ILE A 178 -2.22 13.01 11.89
C ILE A 178 -2.11 14.22 10.96
N ARG A 179 -3.14 15.07 10.88
CA ARG A 179 -3.08 16.29 10.06
C ARG A 179 -1.97 17.26 10.51
N SER A 180 -1.72 17.36 11.81
CA SER A 180 -0.60 18.16 12.32
C SER A 180 0.75 17.62 11.87
N SER A 181 0.94 16.30 11.88
CA SER A 181 2.15 15.64 11.38
C SER A 181 2.31 15.81 9.87
N ILE A 182 1.22 15.78 9.10
CA ILE A 182 1.25 16.08 7.65
C ILE A 182 1.70 17.53 7.41
N ASN A 183 1.17 18.48 8.18
CA ASN A 183 1.56 19.90 8.06
C ASN A 183 3.04 20.11 8.38
N ALA A 184 3.59 19.38 9.37
CA ALA A 184 5.00 19.41 9.72
C ALA A 184 5.92 18.71 8.70
N GLY A 185 5.35 18.03 7.68
CA GLY A 185 6.10 17.34 6.64
C GLY A 185 6.59 15.94 7.02
N GLU A 186 6.11 15.38 8.12
CA GLU A 186 6.54 14.06 8.63
C GLU A 186 6.00 12.89 7.79
N LEU A 187 4.82 13.08 7.18
CA LEU A 187 4.17 12.12 6.28
C LEU A 187 3.19 12.84 5.34
N TYR A 188 2.70 12.14 4.29
CA TYR A 188 1.78 12.72 3.31
C TYR A 188 0.35 12.22 3.50
N GLN A 189 0.18 10.94 3.85
CA GLN A 189 -1.09 10.29 4.11
C GLN A 189 -0.87 9.11 5.06
N LEU A 190 -1.84 8.87 5.97
CA LEU A 190 -1.84 7.72 6.86
C LEU A 190 -3.24 7.13 6.95
N ASN A 191 -3.33 5.80 6.86
CA ASN A 191 -4.58 5.06 7.02
C ASN A 191 -4.75 4.63 8.48
N PHE A 192 -5.72 5.23 9.18
CA PHE A 192 -6.02 4.90 10.58
C PHE A 192 -7.23 3.98 10.70
N GLY A 193 -7.12 2.93 11.52
CA GLY A 193 -8.13 1.91 11.73
C GLY A 193 -8.75 1.93 13.13
N ARG A 194 -10.09 1.79 13.16
CA ARG A 194 -10.91 1.61 14.38
C ARG A 194 -11.46 0.20 14.41
N THR A 195 -11.58 -0.38 15.60
CA THR A 195 -12.01 -1.76 15.82
C THR A 195 -13.38 -1.82 16.50
N TRP A 196 -14.19 -2.77 16.08
CA TRP A 196 -15.41 -3.23 16.76
C TRP A 196 -15.28 -4.71 17.08
N LYS A 197 -15.64 -5.10 18.30
CA LYS A 197 -15.57 -6.48 18.82
C LYS A 197 -16.87 -6.85 19.48
N GLY A 198 -17.26 -8.12 19.35
CA GLY A 198 -18.44 -8.67 20.00
C GLY A 198 -18.53 -10.19 19.83
N SER A 199 -19.44 -10.83 20.55
CA SER A 199 -19.70 -12.24 20.39
C SER A 199 -20.43 -12.53 19.08
N LEU A 200 -20.20 -13.71 18.51
CA LEU A 200 -20.91 -14.21 17.34
C LEU A 200 -21.85 -15.33 17.76
N GLN A 201 -23.13 -15.21 17.43
CA GLN A 201 -24.15 -16.20 17.75
C GLN A 201 -24.18 -17.36 16.75
N GLU A 202 -23.55 -17.16 15.59
CA GLU A 202 -23.53 -18.10 14.48
C GLU A 202 -22.11 -18.47 14.08
N ASP A 203 -22.00 -19.57 13.35
CA ASP A 203 -20.74 -19.98 12.73
C ASP A 203 -20.23 -18.90 11.77
N PRO A 204 -18.94 -18.55 11.77
CA PRO A 204 -18.37 -17.55 10.86
C PRO A 204 -18.65 -17.83 9.37
N ALA A 205 -18.82 -19.09 8.95
CA ALA A 205 -19.20 -19.43 7.58
C ALA A 205 -20.63 -18.96 7.23
N THR A 206 -21.54 -18.97 8.20
CA THR A 206 -22.89 -18.40 8.03
C THR A 206 -22.83 -16.88 7.88
N ILE A 207 -21.96 -16.22 8.64
CA ILE A 207 -21.72 -14.77 8.51
C ILE A 207 -21.11 -14.44 7.15
N PHE A 208 -20.15 -15.24 6.67
CA PHE A 208 -19.57 -15.08 5.33
C PHE A 208 -20.65 -15.27 4.24
N HIS A 209 -21.54 -16.24 4.37
CA HIS A 209 -22.68 -16.42 3.46
C HIS A 209 -23.53 -15.13 3.37
N ARG A 210 -23.85 -14.53 4.50
CA ARG A 210 -24.62 -13.27 4.56
C ARG A 210 -23.88 -12.10 3.92
N LEU A 211 -22.56 -12.03 4.11
CA LEU A 211 -21.70 -11.04 3.45
C LEU A 211 -21.64 -11.22 1.93
N ALA A 212 -21.56 -12.45 1.45
CA ALA A 212 -21.55 -12.76 0.03
C ALA A 212 -22.85 -12.32 -0.69
N ILE A 213 -23.98 -12.26 0.03
CA ILE A 213 -25.25 -11.72 -0.48
C ILE A 213 -25.26 -10.18 -0.40
N SER A 214 -24.99 -9.64 0.80
CA SER A 214 -25.23 -8.22 1.09
C SER A 214 -24.12 -7.30 0.58
N ASN A 215 -22.91 -7.81 0.41
CA ASN A 215 -21.73 -7.05 -0.01
C ASN A 215 -20.81 -7.88 -0.91
N PRO A 216 -21.30 -8.39 -2.07
CA PRO A 216 -20.48 -9.19 -2.98
C PRO A 216 -19.29 -8.39 -3.48
N ALA A 217 -18.11 -9.02 -3.50
CA ALA A 217 -16.86 -8.39 -3.94
C ALA A 217 -16.00 -9.38 -4.74
N PRO A 218 -15.14 -8.88 -5.67
CA PRO A 218 -14.42 -9.75 -6.62
C PRO A 218 -13.36 -10.64 -5.96
N PHE A 219 -12.79 -10.23 -4.84
CA PHE A 219 -11.74 -10.98 -4.15
C PHE A 219 -12.20 -11.42 -2.75
N SER A 220 -13.44 -11.90 -2.67
CA SER A 220 -14.01 -12.43 -1.43
C SER A 220 -13.37 -13.77 -1.08
N GLY A 221 -13.22 -14.05 0.22
CA GLY A 221 -12.68 -15.33 0.66
C GLY A 221 -13.08 -15.68 2.10
N TYR A 222 -13.13 -16.97 2.35
CA TYR A 222 -13.30 -17.56 3.67
C TYR A 222 -12.22 -18.60 3.92
N ILE A 223 -11.58 -18.52 5.06
CA ILE A 223 -10.69 -19.58 5.54
C ILE A 223 -11.00 -19.91 6.99
N GLU A 224 -10.78 -21.17 7.37
CA GLU A 224 -10.92 -21.63 8.75
C GLU A 224 -9.84 -22.63 9.10
N ALA A 225 -9.15 -22.39 10.22
CA ALA A 225 -8.27 -23.31 10.93
C ALA A 225 -8.96 -23.73 12.22
N SER A 226 -9.70 -24.84 12.15
CA SER A 226 -10.65 -25.25 13.21
C SER A 226 -9.97 -25.57 14.53
N ASP A 227 -8.80 -26.21 14.49
CA ASP A 227 -8.01 -26.56 15.68
C ASP A 227 -7.39 -25.34 16.37
N LEU A 228 -7.10 -24.30 15.60
CA LEU A 228 -6.61 -23.03 16.10
C LEU A 228 -7.73 -22.08 16.53
N GLY A 229 -8.98 -22.44 16.25
CA GLY A 229 -10.15 -21.59 16.51
C GLY A 229 -10.08 -20.24 15.79
N ILE A 230 -9.59 -20.22 14.54
CA ILE A 230 -9.47 -19.02 13.71
C ILE A 230 -10.32 -19.18 12.46
N ALA A 231 -11.16 -18.18 12.17
CA ALA A 231 -11.83 -18.06 10.89
C ALA A 231 -11.76 -16.62 10.38
N LEU A 232 -11.59 -16.46 9.07
CA LEU A 232 -11.57 -15.17 8.38
C LEU A 232 -12.65 -15.16 7.31
N ALA A 233 -13.51 -14.14 7.35
CA ALA A 233 -14.57 -13.93 6.36
C ALA A 233 -14.35 -12.56 5.70
N SER A 234 -13.81 -12.55 4.50
CA SER A 234 -13.40 -11.35 3.76
C SER A 234 -14.31 -11.10 2.57
N SER A 235 -14.79 -9.88 2.42
CA SER A 235 -15.51 -9.39 1.23
C SER A 235 -14.71 -8.25 0.58
N SER A 236 -13.49 -8.57 0.19
CA SER A 236 -12.55 -7.58 -0.32
C SER A 236 -12.82 -7.20 -1.77
N PRO A 237 -12.88 -5.89 -2.08
CA PRO A 237 -12.95 -5.41 -3.46
C PRO A 237 -11.57 -5.27 -4.12
N GLU A 238 -10.47 -5.36 -3.36
CA GLU A 238 -9.15 -4.88 -3.77
C GLU A 238 -8.14 -6.01 -3.86
N ILE A 239 -7.38 -6.02 -4.97
CA ILE A 239 -6.27 -6.94 -5.19
C ILE A 239 -4.96 -6.26 -4.78
N LEU A 240 -4.14 -6.97 -4.00
CA LEU A 240 -2.78 -6.56 -3.70
C LEU A 240 -1.84 -6.89 -4.87
N LEU A 241 -1.92 -8.13 -5.35
CA LEU A 241 -0.96 -8.66 -6.31
C LEU A 241 -1.59 -9.77 -7.15
N GLN A 242 -1.32 -9.76 -8.45
CA GLN A 242 -1.45 -10.93 -9.32
C GLN A 242 -0.18 -11.10 -10.13
N THR A 243 0.29 -12.35 -10.22
CA THR A 243 1.44 -12.71 -11.06
C THR A 243 1.08 -13.87 -11.97
N GLU A 244 1.52 -13.77 -13.23
CA GLU A 244 1.41 -14.82 -14.23
C GLU A 244 2.71 -14.84 -15.05
N GLY A 245 3.55 -15.86 -14.83
CA GLY A 245 4.90 -15.90 -15.35
C GLY A 245 5.72 -14.68 -14.91
N LYS A 246 6.19 -13.89 -15.86
CA LYS A 246 6.90 -12.63 -15.57
C LYS A 246 6.00 -11.41 -15.51
N HIS A 247 4.73 -11.53 -15.84
CA HIS A 247 3.78 -10.43 -15.75
C HIS A 247 3.31 -10.27 -14.31
N VAL A 248 3.39 -9.04 -13.80
CA VAL A 248 2.95 -8.68 -12.46
C VAL A 248 2.03 -7.47 -12.51
N MET A 249 1.01 -7.46 -11.64
CA MET A 249 0.10 -6.33 -11.54
C MET A 249 -0.48 -6.16 -10.14
N THR A 250 -0.85 -4.91 -9.85
CA THR A 250 -1.65 -4.47 -8.69
C THR A 250 -2.76 -3.54 -9.15
N ALA A 251 -3.82 -3.39 -8.36
CA ALA A 251 -4.92 -2.49 -8.73
C ALA A 251 -5.48 -1.75 -7.51
N PRO A 252 -4.84 -0.63 -7.11
CA PRO A 252 -5.29 0.16 -5.98
C PRO A 252 -6.63 0.83 -6.24
N ILE A 253 -7.43 0.89 -5.18
CA ILE A 253 -8.73 1.55 -5.14
C ILE A 253 -8.63 2.80 -4.26
N LYS A 254 -9.04 3.96 -4.79
CA LYS A 254 -9.19 5.17 -4.01
C LYS A 254 -10.26 6.07 -4.61
N GLY A 255 -10.97 6.77 -3.72
CA GLY A 255 -12.13 7.54 -4.10
C GLY A 255 -13.41 6.70 -4.07
N THR A 256 -14.44 7.24 -3.44
CA THR A 256 -15.71 6.52 -3.25
C THR A 256 -16.88 7.48 -3.38
N ARG A 257 -17.90 7.06 -4.11
CA ARG A 257 -19.24 7.68 -4.08
C ARG A 257 -20.29 6.59 -3.89
N PRO A 258 -21.42 6.89 -3.24
CA PRO A 258 -22.53 5.96 -3.16
C PRO A 258 -23.10 5.67 -4.56
N ARG A 259 -23.92 4.63 -4.65
CA ARG A 259 -24.73 4.37 -5.86
C ARG A 259 -25.86 5.39 -5.95
N GLY A 260 -26.27 5.72 -7.16
CA GLY A 260 -27.43 6.57 -7.42
C GLY A 260 -28.75 5.82 -7.19
N ALA A 261 -29.81 6.58 -6.86
CA ALA A 261 -31.16 6.03 -6.77
C ALA A 261 -31.78 5.71 -8.16
N ASP A 262 -31.25 6.36 -9.19
CA ASP A 262 -31.60 6.17 -10.60
C ASP A 262 -30.38 6.36 -11.51
N VAL A 263 -30.56 6.16 -12.79
CA VAL A 263 -29.47 6.22 -13.81
C VAL A 263 -28.85 7.61 -13.92
N ASP A 264 -29.64 8.67 -13.79
CA ASP A 264 -29.15 10.05 -13.93
C ASP A 264 -28.32 10.44 -12.68
N GLN A 265 -28.81 10.13 -11.48
CA GLN A 265 -28.06 10.35 -10.26
C GLN A 265 -26.78 9.50 -10.19
N GLU A 266 -26.83 8.25 -10.68
CA GLU A 266 -25.66 7.38 -10.80
C GLU A 266 -24.58 8.01 -11.68
N ALA A 267 -24.97 8.56 -12.83
CA ALA A 267 -24.06 9.23 -13.77
C ALA A 267 -23.48 10.51 -13.17
N LEU A 268 -24.29 11.29 -12.44
CA LEU A 268 -23.85 12.51 -11.76
C LEU A 268 -22.81 12.21 -10.68
N LEU A 269 -23.08 11.25 -9.78
CA LEU A 269 -22.15 10.83 -8.73
C LEU A 269 -20.83 10.29 -9.29
N ARG A 270 -20.89 9.59 -10.43
CA ARG A 270 -19.69 9.15 -11.16
C ARG A 270 -18.90 10.33 -11.69
N GLN A 271 -19.57 11.32 -12.28
CA GLN A 271 -18.92 12.51 -12.78
C GLN A 271 -18.27 13.31 -11.64
N GLU A 272 -18.96 13.49 -10.50
CA GLU A 272 -18.40 14.10 -9.30
C GLU A 272 -17.12 13.38 -8.85
N LEU A 273 -17.13 12.05 -8.78
CA LEU A 273 -15.97 11.24 -8.40
C LEU A 273 -14.78 11.47 -9.36
N VAL A 274 -15.03 11.48 -10.66
CA VAL A 274 -13.98 11.65 -11.69
C VAL A 274 -13.35 13.04 -11.65
N TYR A 275 -14.11 14.09 -11.32
CA TYR A 275 -13.61 15.47 -11.32
C TYR A 275 -13.22 16.00 -9.94
N ASP A 276 -13.44 15.21 -8.87
CA ASP A 276 -13.03 15.58 -7.51
C ASP A 276 -11.51 15.70 -7.41
N LYS A 277 -11.01 16.90 -7.14
CA LYS A 277 -9.58 17.20 -7.10
C LYS A 277 -8.86 16.46 -5.97
N LYS A 278 -9.50 16.34 -4.80
CA LYS A 278 -8.97 15.64 -3.64
C LYS A 278 -8.83 14.16 -3.94
N GLU A 279 -9.91 13.50 -4.38
CA GLU A 279 -9.92 12.07 -4.69
C GLU A 279 -8.88 11.73 -5.78
N ARG A 280 -8.73 12.58 -6.78
CA ARG A 280 -7.71 12.41 -7.84
C ARG A 280 -6.28 12.59 -7.33
N ALA A 281 -6.04 13.52 -6.41
CA ALA A 281 -4.72 13.72 -5.81
C ALA A 281 -4.32 12.50 -4.96
N GLU A 282 -5.23 12.04 -4.10
CA GLU A 282 -5.03 10.85 -3.28
C GLU A 282 -4.85 9.59 -4.14
N HIS A 283 -5.64 9.44 -5.21
CA HIS A 283 -5.53 8.30 -6.13
C HIS A 283 -4.18 8.31 -6.87
N ARG A 284 -3.72 9.48 -7.34
CA ARG A 284 -2.40 9.63 -7.99
C ARG A 284 -1.26 9.25 -7.06
N MET A 285 -1.33 9.68 -5.80
CA MET A 285 -0.34 9.32 -4.79
C MET A 285 -0.23 7.80 -4.62
N LEU A 286 -1.36 7.08 -4.59
CA LEU A 286 -1.35 5.62 -4.54
C LEU A 286 -0.81 4.98 -5.82
N VAL A 287 -1.14 5.51 -6.99
CA VAL A 287 -0.58 5.03 -8.26
C VAL A 287 0.94 5.17 -8.27
N ASP A 288 1.47 6.32 -7.85
CA ASP A 288 2.92 6.54 -7.78
C ASP A 288 3.59 5.63 -6.74
N LEU A 289 2.93 5.37 -5.60
CA LEU A 289 3.41 4.44 -4.58
C LEU A 289 3.46 2.99 -5.11
N GLU A 290 2.39 2.51 -5.74
CA GLU A 290 2.36 1.13 -6.28
C GLU A 290 3.32 0.96 -7.47
N ARG A 291 3.53 2.02 -8.27
CA ARG A 291 4.58 2.06 -9.29
C ARG A 291 5.97 1.93 -8.66
N ASN A 292 6.22 2.65 -7.58
CA ASN A 292 7.48 2.58 -6.82
C ASN A 292 7.74 1.14 -6.34
N ASP A 293 6.76 0.51 -5.71
CA ASP A 293 6.93 -0.82 -5.15
C ASP A 293 7.18 -1.88 -6.24
N LEU A 294 6.47 -1.80 -7.36
CA LEU A 294 6.73 -2.66 -8.52
C LEU A 294 8.09 -2.37 -9.18
N SER A 295 8.56 -1.12 -9.18
CA SER A 295 9.86 -0.77 -9.78
C SER A 295 11.04 -1.43 -9.07
N ILE A 296 10.89 -1.86 -7.82
CA ILE A 296 11.92 -2.61 -7.08
C ILE A 296 12.23 -3.94 -7.78
N VAL A 297 11.20 -4.63 -8.28
CA VAL A 297 11.29 -6.01 -8.80
C VAL A 297 11.08 -6.15 -10.30
N CYS A 298 10.72 -5.07 -11.00
CA CYS A 298 10.43 -5.08 -12.43
C CYS A 298 11.57 -4.54 -13.27
N GLU A 299 11.64 -5.00 -14.53
CA GLU A 299 12.56 -4.49 -15.54
C GLU A 299 12.33 -3.01 -15.80
N PRO A 300 13.40 -2.20 -15.94
CA PRO A 300 13.30 -0.77 -16.26
C PRO A 300 12.45 -0.51 -17.51
N GLY A 301 11.55 0.45 -17.43
CA GLY A 301 10.67 0.82 -18.54
C GLY A 301 9.43 -0.06 -18.72
N THR A 302 9.19 -1.03 -17.84
CA THR A 302 8.00 -1.91 -17.94
C THR A 302 6.87 -1.52 -16.99
N VAL A 303 7.17 -0.83 -15.89
CA VAL A 303 6.15 -0.43 -14.91
C VAL A 303 5.35 0.76 -15.41
N LYS A 304 4.05 0.54 -15.57
CA LYS A 304 3.12 1.56 -16.09
C LYS A 304 1.71 1.36 -15.56
N GLN A 305 0.96 2.46 -15.48
CA GLN A 305 -0.50 2.39 -15.33
C GLN A 305 -1.12 1.92 -16.65
N THR A 306 -1.81 0.78 -16.61
CA THR A 306 -2.41 0.15 -17.80
C THR A 306 -3.90 0.39 -17.91
N ARG A 307 -4.56 0.71 -16.79
CA ARG A 307 -6.00 1.03 -16.74
C ARG A 307 -6.27 2.12 -15.70
N PHE A 308 -7.32 2.90 -15.99
CA PHE A 308 -7.94 3.83 -15.06
C PHE A 308 -9.43 3.82 -15.31
N ASP A 309 -10.23 3.40 -14.33
CA ASP A 309 -11.66 3.14 -14.48
C ASP A 309 -12.44 3.68 -13.28
N VAL A 310 -13.75 3.85 -13.47
CA VAL A 310 -14.72 3.82 -12.37
C VAL A 310 -15.37 2.44 -12.37
N GLU A 311 -15.27 1.74 -11.25
CA GLU A 311 -15.93 0.46 -11.04
C GLU A 311 -17.15 0.62 -10.11
N ALA A 312 -18.31 0.17 -10.59
CA ALA A 312 -19.57 0.22 -9.85
C ALA A 312 -19.85 -1.11 -9.17
N TYR A 313 -19.77 -1.11 -7.84
CA TYR A 313 -20.10 -2.23 -6.96
C TYR A 313 -21.57 -2.16 -6.51
N SER A 314 -22.02 -3.11 -5.68
CA SER A 314 -23.40 -3.15 -5.20
C SER A 314 -23.84 -1.88 -4.46
N ASN A 315 -22.94 -1.27 -3.67
CA ASN A 315 -23.28 -0.16 -2.79
C ASN A 315 -22.53 1.13 -3.10
N VAL A 316 -21.46 1.07 -3.90
CA VAL A 316 -20.54 2.18 -4.14
C VAL A 316 -19.97 2.16 -5.55
N GLN A 317 -19.41 3.30 -5.96
CA GLN A 317 -18.55 3.46 -7.13
C GLN A 317 -17.15 3.85 -6.65
N HIS A 318 -16.10 3.27 -7.25
CA HIS A 318 -14.71 3.53 -6.91
C HIS A 318 -13.88 3.97 -8.11
N LEU A 319 -12.87 4.82 -7.89
CA LEU A 319 -11.76 4.97 -8.84
C LEU A 319 -10.80 3.80 -8.66
N VAL A 320 -10.44 3.16 -9.76
CA VAL A 320 -9.54 2.00 -9.79
C VAL A 320 -8.48 2.23 -10.86
N SER A 321 -7.22 2.02 -10.51
CA SER A 321 -6.13 1.97 -11.47
C SER A 321 -5.49 0.59 -11.47
N GLN A 322 -5.04 0.13 -12.63
CA GLN A 322 -4.18 -1.04 -12.72
C GLN A 322 -2.77 -0.59 -13.08
N ILE A 323 -1.80 -1.05 -12.28
CA ILE A 323 -0.38 -0.87 -12.54
C ILE A 323 0.19 -2.25 -12.86
N SER A 324 0.95 -2.35 -13.93
CA SER A 324 1.55 -3.60 -14.38
C SER A 324 3.02 -3.42 -14.71
N GLY A 325 3.79 -4.51 -14.63
CA GLY A 325 5.19 -4.56 -15.00
C GLY A 325 5.62 -5.95 -15.44
N THR A 326 6.88 -6.06 -15.87
CA THR A 326 7.55 -7.32 -16.19
C THR A 326 8.63 -7.55 -15.15
N LEU A 327 8.58 -8.65 -14.42
CA LEU A 327 9.56 -9.00 -13.39
C LEU A 327 10.97 -9.16 -13.99
N LYS A 328 11.99 -8.65 -13.28
CA LYS A 328 13.40 -8.87 -13.59
C LYS A 328 13.70 -10.36 -13.77
N HIS A 329 14.78 -10.68 -14.51
CA HIS A 329 15.14 -12.07 -14.80
C HIS A 329 15.30 -12.92 -13.52
N ASP A 330 15.86 -12.36 -12.48
CA ASP A 330 16.15 -13.00 -11.18
C ASP A 330 15.03 -12.85 -10.14
N CYS A 331 13.93 -12.18 -10.48
CA CYS A 331 12.75 -11.99 -9.63
C CYS A 331 11.56 -12.85 -10.07
N ASP A 332 10.73 -13.22 -9.12
CA ASP A 332 9.49 -14.00 -9.32
C ASP A 332 8.32 -13.42 -8.50
N GLY A 333 7.17 -14.11 -8.51
CA GLY A 333 5.98 -13.66 -7.75
C GLY A 333 6.18 -13.60 -6.24
N MET A 334 7.13 -14.37 -5.70
CA MET A 334 7.47 -14.32 -4.28
C MET A 334 8.18 -13.00 -3.92
N ASP A 335 9.06 -12.54 -4.82
CA ASP A 335 9.75 -11.25 -4.67
C ASP A 335 8.77 -10.09 -4.82
N ALA A 336 7.81 -10.21 -5.75
CA ALA A 336 6.74 -9.24 -5.92
C ALA A 336 5.87 -9.11 -4.65
N LEU A 337 5.49 -10.24 -4.03
CA LEU A 337 4.75 -10.22 -2.78
C LEU A 337 5.55 -9.55 -1.64
N GLN A 338 6.85 -9.85 -1.53
CA GLN A 338 7.73 -9.21 -0.54
C GLN A 338 7.82 -7.69 -0.73
N ALA A 339 7.84 -7.20 -1.98
CA ALA A 339 7.96 -5.79 -2.30
C ALA A 339 6.65 -5.01 -2.06
N LEU A 340 5.51 -5.59 -2.43
CA LEU A 340 4.22 -4.90 -2.33
C LEU A 340 3.59 -4.97 -0.94
N PHE A 341 3.88 -6.03 -0.16
CA PHE A 341 3.24 -6.21 1.14
C PHE A 341 3.86 -5.33 2.26
N PRO A 342 3.02 -4.65 3.08
CA PRO A 342 1.58 -4.47 2.95
C PRO A 342 1.23 -3.47 1.85
N GLY A 343 -0.01 -3.50 1.35
CA GLY A 343 -0.47 -2.60 0.28
C GLY A 343 -0.41 -1.13 0.66
N GLY A 344 -0.16 -0.27 -0.33
CA GLY A 344 -0.10 1.19 -0.13
C GLY A 344 -1.44 1.80 0.26
N SER A 345 -2.54 1.31 -0.33
CA SER A 345 -3.89 1.83 -0.10
C SER A 345 -4.37 1.72 1.35
N ILE A 346 -3.81 0.77 2.12
CA ILE A 346 -4.18 0.50 3.52
C ILE A 346 -3.11 0.95 4.53
N THR A 347 -2.01 1.45 4.07
CA THR A 347 -0.94 2.05 4.89
C THR A 347 -0.89 3.56 4.70
N GLY A 348 -0.35 4.04 3.61
CA GLY A 348 -0.16 5.44 3.29
C GLY A 348 1.25 5.74 2.78
N CYS A 349 1.63 7.00 2.80
CA CYS A 349 2.86 7.48 2.18
C CYS A 349 3.59 8.52 3.08
N PRO A 350 4.91 8.40 3.28
CA PRO A 350 5.81 7.32 2.87
C PRO A 350 5.60 6.02 3.66
N LYS A 351 5.60 4.86 2.97
CA LYS A 351 5.16 3.56 3.52
C LYS A 351 5.87 3.19 4.82
N THR A 352 7.20 3.22 4.85
CA THR A 352 7.99 2.81 6.02
C THR A 352 7.65 3.64 7.27
N VAL A 353 7.64 4.96 7.14
CA VAL A 353 7.31 5.89 8.24
C VAL A 353 5.88 5.70 8.71
N VAL A 354 4.96 5.59 7.75
CA VAL A 354 3.53 5.43 8.05
C VAL A 354 3.23 4.10 8.72
N CYS A 355 3.88 3.00 8.36
CA CYS A 355 3.69 1.71 9.05
C CYS A 355 4.10 1.79 10.53
N ALA A 356 5.17 2.51 10.86
CA ALA A 356 5.58 2.74 12.24
C ALA A 356 4.59 3.68 12.98
N ALA A 357 4.09 4.73 12.32
CA ALA A 357 3.11 5.65 12.90
C ALA A 357 1.74 4.99 13.15
N ILE A 358 1.31 4.09 12.26
CA ILE A 358 0.09 3.29 12.44
C ILE A 358 0.16 2.46 13.73
N ASP A 359 1.27 1.76 13.95
CA ASP A 359 1.48 0.97 15.16
C ASP A 359 1.41 1.82 16.44
N GLU A 360 2.01 3.01 16.41
CA GLU A 360 1.96 3.96 17.52
C GLU A 360 0.53 4.45 17.80
N LEU A 361 -0.17 4.89 16.76
CA LEU A 361 -1.49 5.52 16.88
C LEU A 361 -2.61 4.54 17.20
N GLU A 362 -2.57 3.34 16.63
CA GLU A 362 -3.57 2.29 16.89
C GLU A 362 -3.28 1.57 18.22
N GLY A 363 -2.02 1.57 18.71
CA GLY A 363 -1.61 1.04 20.01
C GLY A 363 -1.83 -0.46 20.19
N LYS A 364 -2.00 -1.21 19.08
CA LYS A 364 -2.28 -2.64 19.06
C LYS A 364 -1.97 -3.25 17.70
N PRO A 365 -1.75 -4.58 17.62
CA PRO A 365 -1.62 -5.27 16.34
C PRO A 365 -2.88 -5.18 15.48
N ARG A 366 -2.72 -5.11 14.17
CA ARG A 366 -3.82 -5.19 13.19
C ARG A 366 -4.29 -6.62 12.94
N SER A 367 -3.48 -7.61 13.27
CA SER A 367 -3.73 -9.03 12.98
C SER A 367 -3.96 -9.26 11.48
N PHE A 368 -5.01 -9.97 11.08
CA PHE A 368 -5.28 -10.23 9.67
C PHE A 368 -5.92 -9.06 8.92
N TRP A 369 -6.50 -8.08 9.61
CA TRP A 369 -7.02 -6.91 8.93
C TRP A 369 -5.91 -6.14 8.21
N THR A 370 -6.14 -5.78 6.94
CA THR A 370 -5.16 -5.15 6.05
C THR A 370 -3.92 -6.00 5.72
N GLY A 371 -3.94 -7.27 6.12
CA GLY A 371 -3.05 -8.28 5.56
C GLY A 371 -3.53 -8.76 4.19
N SER A 372 -3.20 -10.00 3.81
CA SER A 372 -3.53 -10.53 2.49
C SER A 372 -4.04 -11.97 2.56
N MET A 373 -5.03 -12.28 1.72
CA MET A 373 -5.57 -13.63 1.54
C MET A 373 -5.47 -14.01 0.07
N GLY A 374 -4.98 -15.23 -0.21
CA GLY A 374 -4.82 -15.64 -1.59
C GLY A 374 -4.10 -16.98 -1.74
N TRP A 375 -3.45 -17.16 -2.86
CA TRP A 375 -2.71 -18.38 -3.19
C TRP A 375 -1.46 -18.08 -4.03
N ILE A 376 -0.50 -19.00 -3.98
CA ILE A 376 0.74 -18.98 -4.77
C ILE A 376 1.13 -20.39 -5.21
N ASP A 377 1.54 -20.53 -6.48
CA ASP A 377 2.30 -21.66 -6.99
C ASP A 377 3.79 -21.35 -6.84
N VAL A 378 4.46 -22.04 -5.93
CA VAL A 378 5.88 -21.76 -5.62
C VAL A 378 6.85 -22.24 -6.70
N HIS A 379 6.40 -23.05 -7.68
CA HIS A 379 7.23 -23.49 -8.80
C HIS A 379 7.23 -22.50 -9.96
N SER A 380 6.06 -21.91 -10.28
CA SER A 380 5.94 -20.91 -11.35
C SER A 380 6.07 -19.47 -10.85
N GLY A 381 5.77 -19.22 -9.58
CA GLY A 381 5.62 -17.88 -9.02
C GLY A 381 4.26 -17.25 -9.31
N ASP A 382 3.35 -17.97 -9.98
CA ASP A 382 1.99 -17.46 -10.22
C ASP A 382 1.23 -17.33 -8.92
N SER A 383 0.55 -16.21 -8.73
CA SER A 383 -0.15 -15.94 -7.49
C SER A 383 -1.31 -14.95 -7.65
N THR A 384 -2.22 -14.98 -6.70
CA THR A 384 -3.27 -13.97 -6.55
C THR A 384 -3.49 -13.70 -5.08
N TRP A 385 -3.34 -12.44 -4.66
CA TRP A 385 -3.47 -11.99 -3.28
C TRP A 385 -4.37 -10.76 -3.19
N ASN A 386 -5.37 -10.79 -2.33
CA ASN A 386 -6.20 -9.63 -2.03
C ASN A 386 -5.61 -8.78 -0.91
N ILE A 387 -6.19 -7.62 -0.65
CA ILE A 387 -6.03 -6.86 0.59
C ILE A 387 -7.21 -7.19 1.51
N MET A 388 -6.96 -7.71 2.70
CA MET A 388 -8.02 -8.08 3.64
C MET A 388 -8.66 -6.86 4.30
N ILE A 389 -9.46 -6.13 3.53
CA ILE A 389 -10.41 -5.11 4.02
C ILE A 389 -11.83 -5.67 3.98
N ARG A 390 -12.77 -5.05 4.67
CA ARG A 390 -14.14 -5.58 4.83
C ARG A 390 -14.09 -7.05 5.29
N THR A 391 -13.25 -7.30 6.31
CA THR A 391 -12.94 -8.64 6.81
C THR A 391 -13.33 -8.78 8.27
N LEU A 392 -14.07 -9.85 8.58
CA LEU A 392 -14.29 -10.34 9.93
C LEU A 392 -13.16 -11.31 10.28
N GLU A 393 -12.44 -11.05 11.37
CA GLU A 393 -11.61 -12.05 12.04
C GLU A 393 -12.39 -12.63 13.21
N ALA A 394 -12.62 -13.93 13.19
CA ALA A 394 -13.30 -14.65 14.27
C ALA A 394 -12.29 -15.55 15.01
N ARG A 395 -12.31 -15.48 16.34
CA ARG A 395 -11.50 -16.34 17.21
C ARG A 395 -12.38 -17.06 18.23
N LYS A 396 -12.16 -18.35 18.40
CA LYS A 396 -12.92 -19.17 19.32
C LYS A 396 -12.31 -19.09 20.72
N GLN A 397 -13.10 -18.63 21.69
CA GLN A 397 -12.73 -18.56 23.10
C GLN A 397 -13.83 -19.27 23.90
N ASP A 398 -13.45 -20.22 24.76
CA ASP A 398 -14.40 -21.00 25.59
C ASP A 398 -15.59 -21.56 24.80
N ASN A 399 -15.34 -22.06 23.58
CA ASN A 399 -16.33 -22.56 22.62
C ASN A 399 -17.29 -21.51 22.04
N VAL A 400 -17.09 -20.22 22.29
CA VAL A 400 -17.84 -19.11 21.70
C VAL A 400 -16.96 -18.39 20.68
N TRP A 401 -17.50 -18.08 19.52
CA TRP A 401 -16.81 -17.24 18.55
C TRP A 401 -16.87 -15.77 18.96
N GLN A 402 -15.72 -15.13 19.02
CA GLN A 402 -15.55 -13.70 19.20
C GLN A 402 -15.14 -13.08 17.86
N GLY A 403 -15.90 -12.09 17.42
CA GLY A 403 -15.64 -11.36 16.18
C GLY A 403 -14.85 -10.10 16.41
N ASN A 404 -13.98 -9.79 15.46
CA ASN A 404 -13.22 -8.56 15.38
C ASN A 404 -13.37 -7.97 13.97
N VAL A 405 -13.93 -6.78 13.88
CA VAL A 405 -14.12 -6.02 12.64
C VAL A 405 -13.33 -4.72 12.74
N MET A 406 -12.48 -4.45 11.75
CA MET A 406 -11.77 -3.18 11.67
C MET A 406 -12.14 -2.45 10.38
N ALA A 407 -12.21 -1.12 10.47
CA ALA A 407 -12.39 -0.23 9.33
C ALA A 407 -11.75 1.12 9.61
N GLY A 408 -11.36 1.80 8.54
CA GLY A 408 -10.72 3.11 8.61
C GLY A 408 -10.64 3.80 7.26
N GLY A 409 -9.91 4.89 7.22
CA GLY A 409 -9.70 5.71 6.03
C GLY A 409 -8.29 6.28 5.95
N GLY A 410 -7.90 6.69 4.75
CA GLY A 410 -6.67 7.44 4.52
C GLY A 410 -6.88 8.90 4.91
N ILE A 411 -6.11 9.37 5.87
CA ILE A 411 -6.17 10.73 6.37
C ILE A 411 -5.12 11.55 5.65
N THR A 412 -5.57 12.66 5.07
CA THR A 412 -4.75 13.66 4.37
C THR A 412 -4.90 15.02 5.06
N ILE A 413 -4.20 16.04 4.57
CA ILE A 413 -4.31 17.40 5.13
C ILE A 413 -5.74 17.94 5.04
N ASP A 414 -6.49 17.57 4.00
CA ASP A 414 -7.87 18.04 3.76
C ASP A 414 -8.93 17.21 4.49
N SER A 415 -8.54 16.17 5.21
CA SER A 415 -9.48 15.31 5.95
C SER A 415 -10.20 16.08 7.06
N ASN A 416 -11.54 15.97 7.09
CA ASN A 416 -12.33 16.48 8.19
C ASN A 416 -12.49 15.41 9.29
N PRO A 417 -12.11 15.68 10.55
CA PRO A 417 -12.14 14.68 11.62
C PRO A 417 -13.48 13.97 11.80
N ASN A 418 -14.59 14.70 11.77
CA ASN A 418 -15.91 14.08 11.95
C ASN A 418 -16.35 13.26 10.72
N SER A 419 -15.93 13.68 9.53
CA SER A 419 -16.21 12.92 8.30
C SER A 419 -15.45 11.59 8.27
N GLU A 420 -14.19 11.58 8.71
CA GLU A 420 -13.36 10.34 8.79
C GLU A 420 -13.94 9.36 9.81
N VAL A 421 -14.43 9.84 10.96
CA VAL A 421 -15.15 9.03 11.96
C VAL A 421 -16.41 8.40 11.36
N ALA A 422 -17.21 9.19 10.64
CA ALA A 422 -18.43 8.72 9.99
C ALA A 422 -18.11 7.69 8.89
N GLU A 423 -17.04 7.91 8.10
CA GLU A 423 -16.59 7.02 7.05
C GLU A 423 -16.15 5.67 7.60
N ALA A 424 -15.32 5.64 8.66
CA ALA A 424 -14.89 4.39 9.32
C ALA A 424 -16.10 3.59 9.84
N THR A 425 -17.05 4.27 10.49
CA THR A 425 -18.28 3.67 11.00
C THR A 425 -19.14 3.09 9.88
N TRP A 426 -19.28 3.82 8.78
CA TRP A 426 -20.02 3.38 7.61
C TRP A 426 -19.36 2.17 6.94
N LYS A 427 -18.04 2.20 6.73
CA LYS A 427 -17.28 1.06 6.15
C LYS A 427 -17.41 -0.22 6.96
N ALA A 428 -17.49 -0.12 8.30
CA ALA A 428 -17.71 -1.26 9.18
C ALA A 428 -19.16 -1.79 9.15
N SER A 429 -20.13 -0.98 8.70
CA SER A 429 -21.56 -1.25 8.93
C SER A 429 -22.05 -2.55 8.29
N ALA A 430 -21.59 -2.91 7.08
CA ALA A 430 -21.99 -4.15 6.40
C ALA A 430 -21.53 -5.39 7.20
N LEU A 431 -20.30 -5.41 7.69
CA LEU A 431 -19.78 -6.48 8.54
C LEU A 431 -20.52 -6.55 9.88
N ARG A 432 -20.73 -5.40 10.53
CA ARG A 432 -21.44 -5.33 11.81
C ARG A 432 -22.88 -5.80 11.69
N ARG A 433 -23.56 -5.53 10.55
CA ARG A 433 -24.88 -6.10 10.23
C ARG A 433 -24.80 -7.61 10.00
N ALA A 434 -23.81 -8.07 9.26
CA ALA A 434 -23.61 -9.50 9.02
C ALA A 434 -23.36 -10.28 10.31
N CYS A 435 -22.68 -9.69 11.30
CA CYS A 435 -22.48 -10.21 12.66
C CYS A 435 -23.69 -10.02 13.57
N SER A 436 -24.77 -9.41 13.08
CA SER A 436 -25.98 -9.10 13.87
C SER A 436 -25.76 -8.12 15.04
N TRP A 437 -24.68 -7.32 15.01
CA TRP A 437 -24.42 -6.25 15.98
C TRP A 437 -25.21 -4.97 15.66
N LEU A 438 -25.60 -4.78 14.39
CA LEU A 438 -26.49 -3.72 13.95
C LEU A 438 -27.80 -4.29 13.39
N LYS A 439 -28.89 -3.52 13.48
CA LYS A 439 -30.14 -3.89 12.80
C LYS A 439 -29.92 -4.01 11.29
N ALA A 440 -30.59 -4.96 10.68
CA ALA A 440 -30.72 -4.99 9.23
C ALA A 440 -31.54 -3.77 8.80
N ASP A 441 -30.91 -2.87 8.03
CA ASP A 441 -31.66 -1.84 7.33
C ASP A 441 -32.32 -2.48 6.11
N SER A 442 -33.49 -1.97 5.72
CA SER A 442 -34.04 -2.21 4.40
C SER A 442 -33.15 -1.47 3.39
N VAL A 443 -32.05 -2.11 2.98
CA VAL A 443 -31.17 -1.55 1.95
C VAL A 443 -31.95 -1.58 0.65
N SER A 444 -32.31 -0.41 0.14
CA SER A 444 -32.79 -0.30 -1.24
C SER A 444 -31.63 -0.77 -2.14
N VAL A 445 -31.84 -1.92 -2.82
CA VAL A 445 -30.87 -2.39 -3.81
C VAL A 445 -30.80 -1.32 -4.92
N PRO A 446 -29.64 -0.73 -5.19
CA PRO A 446 -29.51 0.22 -6.28
C PRO A 446 -29.97 -0.41 -7.59
N GLN A 447 -30.72 0.31 -8.41
CA GLN A 447 -31.25 -0.21 -9.67
C GLN A 447 -30.23 -0.17 -10.83
N GLY A 448 -29.01 0.34 -10.58
CA GLY A 448 -27.96 0.44 -11.58
C GLY A 448 -27.19 -0.88 -11.76
N ASP A 449 -26.80 -1.17 -12.98
CA ASP A 449 -25.98 -2.33 -13.31
C ASP A 449 -24.59 -2.23 -12.65
N LEU A 450 -24.06 -3.36 -12.19
CA LEU A 450 -22.65 -3.48 -11.85
C LEU A 450 -21.83 -3.33 -13.13
N GLY A 451 -20.83 -2.46 -13.15
CA GLY A 451 -20.10 -2.19 -14.39
C GLY A 451 -18.74 -1.56 -14.19
N ILE A 452 -17.97 -1.58 -15.25
CA ILE A 452 -16.67 -0.93 -15.38
C ILE A 452 -16.82 0.19 -16.41
N TYR A 453 -16.41 1.40 -16.03
CA TYR A 453 -16.49 2.60 -16.86
C TYR A 453 -15.08 3.13 -17.09
N PRO A 454 -14.45 2.79 -18.25
CA PRO A 454 -13.09 3.21 -18.56
C PRO A 454 -12.96 4.73 -18.63
N LEU A 455 -11.87 5.24 -18.04
CA LEU A 455 -11.44 6.61 -18.16
C LEU A 455 -10.25 6.70 -19.12
N TYR A 456 -10.04 7.88 -19.70
CA TYR A 456 -8.94 8.09 -20.63
C TYR A 456 -7.59 8.09 -19.87
N LEU A 457 -6.61 7.36 -20.42
CA LEU A 457 -5.23 7.31 -19.95
C LEU A 457 -4.29 7.91 -20.99
N GLU A 458 -3.49 8.87 -20.55
CA GLU A 458 -2.47 9.53 -21.38
C GLU A 458 -1.04 9.03 -21.11
N GLN A 459 -0.84 8.06 -20.22
CA GLN A 459 0.50 7.63 -19.87
C GLN A 459 1.18 6.94 -21.07
N LYS A 460 2.12 7.66 -21.70
CA LYS A 460 3.11 7.09 -22.60
C LYS A 460 4.42 7.02 -21.86
N LEU A 461 5.04 5.83 -21.82
CA LEU A 461 6.44 5.75 -21.43
C LEU A 461 7.27 6.46 -22.50
N PRO A 462 8.24 7.31 -22.11
CA PRO A 462 9.05 8.01 -23.08
C PRO A 462 9.92 7.03 -23.86
N GLU A 463 10.00 7.23 -25.19
CA GLU A 463 11.01 6.55 -26.01
C GLU A 463 12.37 7.19 -25.73
N VAL A 464 13.28 6.42 -25.13
CA VAL A 464 14.63 6.89 -24.83
C VAL A 464 15.55 6.57 -26.02
N LEU A 465 15.93 7.61 -26.75
CA LEU A 465 16.80 7.51 -27.93
C LEU A 465 18.29 7.43 -27.57
N ASN A 466 18.71 8.04 -26.45
CA ASN A 466 20.10 8.09 -26.00
C ASN A 466 20.24 7.54 -24.60
N LYS A 467 21.17 6.61 -24.39
CA LYS A 467 21.53 6.06 -23.10
C LYS A 467 22.85 6.64 -22.62
N PHE A 468 22.92 6.91 -21.32
CA PHE A 468 24.14 7.30 -20.62
C PHE A 468 24.77 6.06 -19.98
N ASP A 469 26.10 5.93 -20.01
CA ASP A 469 26.82 4.89 -19.25
C ASP A 469 27.53 5.59 -18.06
N LEU A 470 26.72 6.04 -17.11
CA LEU A 470 27.14 6.77 -15.93
C LEU A 470 26.86 5.97 -14.66
N GLU A 471 27.75 6.08 -13.67
CA GLU A 471 27.56 5.54 -12.33
C GLU A 471 26.99 6.63 -11.42
N VAL A 472 25.79 6.42 -10.90
CA VAL A 472 25.04 7.42 -10.13
C VAL A 472 24.80 6.89 -8.71
N ALA A 473 25.19 7.69 -7.71
CA ALA A 473 24.79 7.43 -6.33
C ALA A 473 23.40 8.04 -6.09
N PHE A 474 22.45 7.23 -5.63
CA PHE A 474 21.12 7.69 -5.23
C PHE A 474 20.97 7.56 -3.72
N ILE A 475 20.80 8.68 -3.01
CA ILE A 475 20.57 8.72 -1.57
C ILE A 475 19.06 8.59 -1.34
N ASP A 476 18.63 7.43 -0.82
CA ASP A 476 17.24 7.14 -0.50
C ASP A 476 16.90 7.61 0.92
N ASN A 477 16.07 8.64 1.02
CA ASN A 477 15.62 9.23 2.28
C ASN A 477 14.30 8.65 2.79
N LEU A 478 13.96 7.40 2.42
CA LEU A 478 12.74 6.66 2.82
C LEU A 478 11.46 7.24 2.21
N ASP A 479 11.54 7.80 1.03
CA ASP A 479 10.35 8.16 0.27
C ASP A 479 9.71 6.92 -0.39
N SER A 480 8.43 7.01 -0.70
CA SER A 480 7.71 5.96 -1.44
C SER A 480 7.68 6.22 -2.95
N PHE A 481 8.56 7.08 -3.46
CA PHE A 481 8.68 7.41 -4.89
C PHE A 481 10.12 7.29 -5.40
N SER A 482 11.08 6.99 -4.53
CA SER A 482 12.50 6.84 -4.83
C SER A 482 12.77 5.88 -5.98
N TYR A 483 12.12 4.71 -5.99
CA TYR A 483 12.33 3.69 -7.02
C TYR A 483 11.69 4.06 -8.37
N ASN A 484 10.74 4.97 -8.43
CA ASN A 484 10.28 5.55 -9.69
C ASN A 484 11.38 6.41 -10.35
N ILE A 485 12.16 7.16 -9.54
CA ILE A 485 13.30 7.95 -10.02
C ILE A 485 14.43 7.03 -10.48
N ILE A 486 14.77 6.02 -9.65
CA ILE A 486 15.79 5.01 -9.98
C ILE A 486 15.43 4.31 -11.29
N HIS A 487 14.16 3.93 -11.46
CA HIS A 487 13.66 3.30 -12.68
C HIS A 487 13.87 4.20 -13.93
N TYR A 488 13.64 5.52 -13.80
CA TYR A 488 13.91 6.48 -14.89
C TYR A 488 15.41 6.59 -15.19
N LEU A 489 16.28 6.59 -14.17
CA LEU A 489 17.73 6.58 -14.36
C LEU A 489 18.22 5.33 -15.07
N GLU A 490 17.68 4.16 -14.70
CA GLU A 490 18.00 2.88 -15.34
C GLU A 490 17.50 2.84 -16.79
N ILE A 491 16.30 3.40 -17.10
CA ILE A 491 15.81 3.58 -18.48
C ILE A 491 16.79 4.45 -19.28
N LEU A 492 17.35 5.50 -18.68
CA LEU A 492 18.33 6.39 -19.28
C LEU A 492 19.73 5.75 -19.39
N GLY A 493 19.93 4.51 -18.88
CA GLY A 493 21.14 3.71 -19.04
C GLY A 493 22.16 3.89 -17.93
N CYS A 494 21.80 4.53 -16.81
CA CYS A 494 22.67 4.68 -15.65
C CYS A 494 22.76 3.40 -14.83
N LYS A 495 23.91 3.18 -14.20
CA LYS A 495 24.10 2.22 -13.11
C LYS A 495 23.88 2.96 -11.80
N VAL A 496 22.88 2.54 -11.01
CA VAL A 496 22.50 3.25 -9.80
C VAL A 496 22.90 2.46 -8.55
N GLU A 497 23.74 3.07 -7.69
CA GLU A 497 23.98 2.58 -6.32
C GLU A 497 22.99 3.28 -5.38
N VAL A 498 22.11 2.51 -4.74
CA VAL A 498 21.16 3.03 -3.73
C VAL A 498 21.86 3.07 -2.38
N ILE A 499 21.87 4.24 -1.76
CA ILE A 499 22.54 4.52 -0.48
C ILE A 499 21.49 4.93 0.55
N ASP A 500 21.54 4.31 1.72
CA ASP A 500 20.66 4.65 2.84
C ASP A 500 20.89 6.08 3.33
N GLY A 501 19.88 6.94 3.19
CA GLY A 501 19.91 8.34 3.61
C GLY A 501 19.99 8.53 5.14
N ARG A 502 19.73 7.48 5.92
CA ARG A 502 19.93 7.46 7.38
C ARG A 502 21.26 6.83 7.77
N GLY A 503 22.06 6.41 6.78
CA GLY A 503 23.37 5.81 6.96
C GLY A 503 24.45 6.83 7.35
N PRO A 504 25.67 6.34 7.64
CA PRO A 504 26.80 7.20 7.97
C PRO A 504 27.27 8.01 6.74
N ILE A 505 27.86 9.17 7.00
CA ILE A 505 28.53 9.97 5.98
C ILE A 505 29.65 9.12 5.35
N ARG A 506 29.74 9.17 4.02
CA ARG A 506 30.76 8.47 3.20
C ARG A 506 31.19 9.33 2.03
N ASP A 507 32.32 8.99 1.43
CA ASP A 507 32.77 9.58 0.17
C ASP A 507 32.03 8.94 -1.02
N PHE A 508 31.92 9.71 -2.11
CA PHE A 508 31.28 9.30 -3.36
C PHE A 508 32.32 9.28 -4.49
N ASN A 509 32.42 8.14 -5.17
CA ASN A 509 33.28 7.95 -6.35
C ASN A 509 32.41 7.69 -7.60
N HIS A 510 31.31 8.40 -7.73
CA HIS A 510 30.35 8.31 -8.80
C HIS A 510 30.45 9.51 -9.74
N ASP A 511 29.92 9.39 -10.95
CA ASP A 511 29.87 10.50 -11.90
C ASP A 511 28.88 11.59 -11.43
N ALA A 512 27.85 11.21 -10.69
CA ALA A 512 26.88 12.13 -10.11
C ALA A 512 26.25 11.59 -8.82
N VAL A 513 25.70 12.50 -8.01
CA VAL A 513 24.89 12.17 -6.83
C VAL A 513 23.47 12.69 -7.00
N ILE A 514 22.48 11.84 -6.72
CA ILE A 514 21.09 12.28 -6.61
C ILE A 514 20.66 12.15 -5.16
N ILE A 515 20.27 13.27 -4.56
CA ILE A 515 19.69 13.30 -3.21
C ILE A 515 18.18 13.15 -3.38
N GLY A 516 17.67 11.98 -3.01
CA GLY A 516 16.26 11.61 -3.18
C GLY A 516 15.31 12.37 -2.27
N PRO A 517 14.00 12.27 -2.58
CA PRO A 517 12.94 12.78 -1.72
C PRO A 517 12.87 12.02 -0.39
N GLY A 518 12.12 12.56 0.57
CA GLY A 518 11.91 11.93 1.86
C GLY A 518 11.03 12.75 2.80
N PRO A 519 10.49 12.12 3.86
CA PRO A 519 9.73 12.80 4.90
C PRO A 519 10.63 13.53 5.89
N GLY A 520 10.06 14.53 6.55
CA GLY A 520 10.72 15.31 7.60
C GLY A 520 11.60 16.41 7.04
N ARG A 521 12.67 16.72 7.78
CA ARG A 521 13.62 17.79 7.45
C ARG A 521 14.97 17.21 7.02
N PRO A 522 15.74 17.89 6.16
CA PRO A 522 17.04 17.37 5.69
C PRO A 522 18.05 17.06 6.80
N GLU A 523 17.95 17.69 7.97
CA GLU A 523 18.83 17.48 9.12
C GLU A 523 18.81 16.05 9.66
N ILE A 524 17.76 15.29 9.36
CA ILE A 524 17.66 13.87 9.73
C ILE A 524 18.52 12.96 8.84
N SER A 525 19.07 13.49 7.74
CA SER A 525 19.93 12.80 6.78
C SER A 525 21.28 13.51 6.66
N PRO A 526 22.24 13.28 7.58
CA PRO A 526 23.55 13.92 7.52
C PRO A 526 24.30 13.64 6.20
N ILE A 527 24.09 12.47 5.60
CA ILE A 527 24.71 12.12 4.31
C ILE A 527 24.14 12.97 3.16
N SER A 528 22.85 13.33 3.18
CA SER A 528 22.23 14.23 2.20
C SER A 528 22.80 15.65 2.30
N LEU A 529 22.95 16.17 3.54
CA LEU A 529 23.58 17.46 3.77
C LEU A 529 25.07 17.47 3.37
N HIS A 530 25.77 16.36 3.59
CA HIS A 530 27.15 16.20 3.14
C HIS A 530 27.24 16.22 1.62
N ALA A 531 26.43 15.40 0.94
CA ALA A 531 26.39 15.32 -0.52
C ALA A 531 26.05 16.66 -1.19
N ALA A 532 25.16 17.46 -0.59
CA ALA A 532 24.79 18.79 -1.07
C ALA A 532 25.98 19.80 -1.10
N ASN A 533 27.05 19.53 -0.35
CA ASN A 533 28.26 20.38 -0.28
C ASN A 533 29.45 19.89 -1.12
N LEU A 534 29.29 18.79 -1.84
CA LEU A 534 30.37 18.24 -2.68
C LEU A 534 30.47 18.97 -4.03
N GLU A 535 31.67 18.91 -4.64
CA GLU A 535 31.90 19.45 -5.99
C GLU A 535 31.42 18.51 -7.12
N ILE A 536 30.95 17.30 -6.78
CA ILE A 536 30.38 16.35 -7.74
C ILE A 536 29.04 16.88 -8.26
N PRO A 537 28.73 16.76 -9.57
CA PRO A 537 27.41 17.10 -10.09
C PRO A 537 26.29 16.47 -9.26
N THR A 538 25.41 17.31 -8.72
CA THR A 538 24.40 16.87 -7.76
C THR A 538 23.00 17.35 -8.15
N LEU A 539 22.02 16.47 -8.08
CA LEU A 539 20.60 16.80 -8.21
C LEU A 539 19.86 16.46 -6.92
N GLY A 540 19.26 17.46 -6.28
CA GLY A 540 18.37 17.27 -5.13
C GLY A 540 16.90 17.29 -5.56
N ILE A 541 16.12 16.29 -5.12
CA ILE A 541 14.68 16.18 -5.41
C ILE A 541 13.90 16.27 -4.10
N CYS A 542 12.94 17.19 -4.01
CA CYS A 542 12.09 17.45 -2.85
C CYS A 542 12.91 17.69 -1.57
N LEU A 543 13.07 16.73 -0.66
CA LEU A 543 13.98 16.86 0.49
C LEU A 543 15.43 17.17 0.05
N GLY A 544 15.89 16.57 -1.05
CA GLY A 544 17.20 16.87 -1.61
C GLY A 544 17.36 18.31 -2.07
N HIS A 545 16.32 18.91 -2.68
CA HIS A 545 16.27 20.34 -3.01
C HIS A 545 16.39 21.20 -1.74
N GLN A 546 15.66 20.83 -0.69
CA GLN A 546 15.70 21.51 0.60
C GLN A 546 17.10 21.39 1.25
N ALA A 547 17.74 20.22 1.17
CA ALA A 547 19.11 20.02 1.65
C ALA A 547 20.10 20.96 0.95
N ILE A 548 20.03 21.09 -0.37
CA ILE A 548 20.87 22.02 -1.15
C ILE A 548 20.59 23.47 -0.72
N GLY A 549 19.32 23.88 -0.63
CA GLY A 549 18.96 25.25 -0.28
C GLY A 549 19.47 25.68 1.10
N ILE A 550 19.27 24.86 2.14
CA ILE A 550 19.75 25.20 3.49
C ILE A 550 21.27 25.23 3.58
N THR A 551 22.00 24.38 2.83
CA THR A 551 23.47 24.44 2.78
C THR A 551 24.01 25.69 2.05
N ARG A 552 23.16 26.39 1.31
CA ARG A 552 23.44 27.66 0.61
C ARG A 552 22.80 28.88 1.30
N GLY A 553 22.35 28.71 2.57
CA GLY A 553 21.86 29.81 3.41
C GLY A 553 20.39 30.19 3.19
N MET A 554 19.58 29.35 2.55
CA MET A 554 18.13 29.54 2.51
C MET A 554 17.48 29.00 3.78
N ASP A 555 16.32 29.56 4.14
CA ASP A 555 15.50 29.07 5.26
C ASP A 555 14.52 27.99 4.78
N LEU A 556 14.31 26.96 5.59
CA LEU A 556 13.28 25.94 5.38
C LEU A 556 12.08 26.23 6.30
N ILE A 557 10.94 26.55 5.70
CA ILE A 557 9.72 26.94 6.41
C ILE A 557 8.54 26.04 6.03
N GLU A 558 7.51 26.03 6.87
CA GLU A 558 6.19 25.49 6.45
C GLU A 558 5.65 26.30 5.28
N SER A 559 5.03 25.61 4.31
CA SER A 559 4.47 26.29 3.14
C SER A 559 3.40 27.31 3.55
N PRO A 560 3.52 28.60 3.18
CA PRO A 560 2.53 29.62 3.50
C PRO A 560 1.16 29.37 2.85
N PHE A 561 1.11 28.49 1.83
CA PHE A 561 -0.10 28.09 1.12
C PHE A 561 -0.61 26.71 1.58
N GLY A 562 -0.02 26.15 2.65
CA GLY A 562 -0.30 24.81 3.15
C GLY A 562 0.39 23.70 2.36
N PRO A 563 0.28 22.45 2.85
CA PRO A 563 0.82 21.26 2.19
C PRO A 563 0.19 20.98 0.82
N VAL A 564 1.00 20.48 -0.11
CA VAL A 564 0.56 20.05 -1.44
C VAL A 564 1.03 18.63 -1.67
N HIS A 565 0.09 17.68 -1.76
CA HIS A 565 0.41 16.25 -1.96
C HIS A 565 -0.41 15.65 -3.11
N GLY A 566 0.28 15.11 -4.12
CA GLY A 566 -0.33 14.47 -5.29
C GLY A 566 -1.02 15.44 -6.26
N VAL A 567 -0.74 16.74 -6.17
CA VAL A 567 -1.38 17.77 -7.00
C VAL A 567 -0.39 18.30 -8.03
N PRO A 568 -0.68 18.21 -9.33
CA PRO A 568 0.06 18.94 -10.36
C PRO A 568 -0.11 20.44 -10.13
N SER A 569 1.02 21.13 -10.01
CA SER A 569 1.10 22.58 -9.78
C SER A 569 1.79 23.24 -10.98
N GLU A 570 1.36 24.44 -11.33
CA GLU A 570 2.00 25.21 -12.40
C GLU A 570 3.34 25.77 -11.89
N ILE A 571 4.42 25.47 -12.63
CA ILE A 571 5.78 25.94 -12.37
C ILE A 571 6.17 26.91 -13.48
N HIS A 572 6.71 28.06 -13.12
CA HIS A 572 7.19 29.08 -14.05
C HIS A 572 8.71 29.02 -14.13
N SER A 573 9.25 28.62 -15.27
CA SER A 573 10.69 28.49 -15.51
C SER A 573 11.23 29.59 -16.39
N SER A 574 12.45 30.06 -16.03
CA SER A 574 13.25 31.00 -16.82
C SER A 574 14.04 30.34 -17.95
N GLY A 575 14.09 29.00 -18.01
CA GLY A 575 14.91 28.24 -18.98
C GLY A 575 16.41 28.18 -18.67
N LEU A 576 16.86 28.70 -17.51
CA LEU A 576 18.29 28.74 -17.12
C LEU A 576 18.73 27.51 -16.32
N GLY A 577 17.79 26.62 -15.98
CA GLY A 577 18.01 25.36 -15.24
C GLY A 577 17.80 24.12 -16.10
N LEU A 578 17.17 23.11 -15.50
CA LEU A 578 16.84 21.82 -16.15
C LEU A 578 15.51 21.85 -16.89
N ILE A 579 14.68 22.89 -16.68
CA ILE A 579 13.35 23.03 -17.26
C ILE A 579 13.39 24.11 -18.35
N ASP A 580 12.70 23.89 -19.48
CA ASP A 580 12.57 24.89 -20.54
C ASP A 580 11.89 26.17 -20.04
N GLU A 581 12.15 27.30 -20.71
CA GLU A 581 11.42 28.54 -20.44
C GLU A 581 9.92 28.35 -20.65
N GLY A 582 9.11 28.78 -19.68
CA GLY A 582 7.66 28.74 -19.78
C GLY A 582 6.96 28.16 -18.54
N LYS A 583 5.74 27.68 -18.77
CA LYS A 583 4.86 27.10 -17.76
C LYS A 583 4.80 25.58 -17.92
N HIS A 584 4.93 24.87 -16.82
CA HIS A 584 4.94 23.41 -16.79
C HIS A 584 4.06 22.90 -15.63
N LEU A 585 3.40 21.77 -15.81
CA LEU A 585 2.66 21.11 -14.73
C LEU A 585 3.54 20.02 -14.10
N MET A 586 3.87 20.20 -12.80
CA MET A 586 4.70 19.29 -12.04
C MET A 586 4.03 18.88 -10.73
N THR A 587 4.02 17.60 -10.43
CA THR A 587 3.39 17.09 -9.19
C THR A 587 4.26 17.39 -7.98
N ARG A 588 3.62 17.85 -6.91
CA ARG A 588 4.27 18.17 -5.63
C ARG A 588 3.81 17.22 -4.53
N TYR A 589 4.76 16.91 -3.61
CA TYR A 589 4.53 16.10 -2.40
C TYR A 589 5.28 16.74 -1.21
N ASN A 590 4.97 18.01 -0.89
CA ASN A 590 5.69 18.74 0.14
C ASN A 590 4.80 19.60 1.03
N SER A 591 5.16 19.65 2.32
CA SER A 591 4.61 20.58 3.32
C SER A 591 5.60 21.72 3.62
N LEU A 592 6.90 21.44 3.46
CA LEU A 592 7.98 22.40 3.69
C LEU A 592 8.50 22.96 2.37
N VAL A 593 8.93 24.22 2.39
CA VAL A 593 9.45 24.95 1.23
C VAL A 593 10.67 25.80 1.62
N LEU A 594 11.55 26.04 0.64
CA LEU A 594 12.64 26.99 0.80
C LEU A 594 12.12 28.44 0.73
N SER A 595 12.77 29.31 1.48
CA SER A 595 12.50 30.76 1.53
C SER A 595 13.82 31.55 1.59
N GLY A 596 13.82 32.77 1.08
CA GLY A 596 15.03 33.59 0.96
C GLY A 596 15.77 33.33 -0.36
N ASN A 597 16.87 34.04 -0.56
CA ASN A 597 17.62 33.97 -1.84
C ASN A 597 18.84 33.06 -1.77
N GLY A 598 19.49 32.92 -0.61
CA GLY A 598 20.73 32.15 -0.48
C GLY A 598 21.83 32.58 -1.45
N ASP A 599 22.92 31.81 -1.52
CA ASP A 599 24.01 31.97 -2.48
C ASP A 599 23.82 31.04 -3.69
N LEU A 600 22.72 31.22 -4.42
CA LEU A 600 22.35 30.39 -5.59
C LEU A 600 21.34 31.10 -6.51
N ASP A 601 21.19 30.58 -7.73
CA ASP A 601 20.20 31.08 -8.69
C ASP A 601 18.86 30.35 -8.51
N ILE A 602 17.74 31.10 -8.44
CA ILE A 602 16.40 30.57 -8.53
C ILE A 602 15.99 30.58 -10.02
N THR A 603 15.92 29.40 -10.63
CA THR A 603 15.65 29.26 -12.07
C THR A 603 14.17 28.97 -12.37
N SER A 604 13.42 28.48 -11.38
CA SER A 604 11.96 28.31 -11.50
C SER A 604 11.25 28.60 -10.18
N THR A 605 10.02 29.10 -10.28
CA THR A 605 9.15 29.41 -9.15
C THR A 605 7.78 28.75 -9.30
N ASP A 606 6.98 28.77 -8.23
CA ASP A 606 5.56 28.45 -8.29
C ASP A 606 4.77 29.52 -9.09
N GLU A 607 3.48 29.28 -9.31
CA GLU A 607 2.59 30.19 -10.03
C GLU A 607 2.50 31.60 -9.43
N THR A 608 2.80 31.75 -8.13
CA THR A 608 2.81 33.06 -7.44
C THR A 608 4.11 33.83 -7.63
N GLY A 609 5.16 33.17 -8.13
CA GLY A 609 6.50 33.74 -8.26
C GLY A 609 7.26 33.89 -6.93
N THR A 610 6.78 33.25 -5.84
CA THR A 610 7.33 33.45 -4.50
C THR A 610 8.11 32.25 -3.96
N LEU A 611 7.73 31.03 -4.32
CA LEU A 611 8.37 29.83 -3.82
C LEU A 611 9.38 29.28 -4.84
N PRO A 612 10.65 29.06 -4.46
CA PRO A 612 11.64 28.42 -5.31
C PRO A 612 11.22 26.97 -5.64
N MET A 613 11.06 26.66 -6.92
CA MET A 613 10.74 25.34 -7.42
C MET A 613 11.93 24.68 -8.10
N GLU A 614 12.87 25.45 -8.61
CA GLU A 614 14.17 25.01 -9.07
C GLU A 614 15.26 26.00 -8.65
N ILE A 615 16.36 25.48 -8.10
CA ILE A 615 17.55 26.22 -7.70
C ILE A 615 18.78 25.64 -8.39
N LYS A 616 19.80 26.49 -8.59
CA LYS A 616 21.06 26.14 -9.28
C LYS A 616 22.26 26.82 -8.67
N ASP A 617 23.36 26.06 -8.49
CA ASP A 617 24.68 26.54 -8.15
C ASP A 617 25.73 25.71 -8.93
N GLY A 618 26.27 26.27 -10.02
CA GLY A 618 27.15 25.54 -10.93
C GLY A 618 26.48 24.27 -11.50
N ASN A 619 27.06 23.08 -11.20
CA ASN A 619 26.54 21.77 -11.60
C ASN A 619 25.65 21.12 -10.50
N THR A 620 25.30 21.88 -9.47
CA THR A 620 24.36 21.45 -8.43
C THR A 620 22.97 22.04 -8.72
N PHE A 621 21.97 21.18 -8.79
CA PHE A 621 20.57 21.54 -9.06
C PHE A 621 19.66 21.00 -7.97
N GLY A 622 18.61 21.72 -7.66
CA GLY A 622 17.56 21.25 -6.76
C GLY A 622 16.17 21.53 -7.34
N ILE A 623 15.29 20.55 -7.30
CA ILE A 623 13.88 20.67 -7.73
C ILE A 623 12.93 20.27 -6.59
N GLN A 624 11.93 21.10 -6.28
CA GLN A 624 10.99 20.85 -5.18
C GLN A 624 9.91 19.82 -5.55
N PHE A 625 9.58 19.70 -6.82
CA PHE A 625 8.55 18.79 -7.35
C PHE A 625 9.16 17.43 -7.69
N HIS A 626 8.27 16.46 -8.00
CA HIS A 626 8.59 15.07 -8.30
C HIS A 626 8.50 14.81 -9.82
N PRO A 627 9.64 14.75 -10.53
CA PRO A 627 9.66 14.53 -11.98
C PRO A 627 9.16 13.12 -12.35
N GLU A 628 9.28 12.15 -11.46
CA GLU A 628 8.92 10.75 -11.65
C GLU A 628 7.41 10.48 -11.52
N SER A 629 6.66 11.43 -10.93
CA SER A 629 5.22 11.27 -10.73
C SER A 629 4.46 11.17 -12.05
N ILE A 630 3.45 10.32 -12.09
CA ILE A 630 2.55 10.17 -13.26
C ILE A 630 1.83 11.48 -13.63
N GLY A 631 1.75 12.43 -12.70
CA GLY A 631 1.13 13.74 -12.92
C GLY A 631 2.12 14.84 -13.35
N SER A 632 3.40 14.54 -13.53
CA SER A 632 4.42 15.49 -13.96
C SER A 632 4.64 15.41 -15.47
N GLU A 633 4.60 16.56 -16.14
CA GLU A 633 4.83 16.65 -17.59
C GLU A 633 6.30 16.49 -17.93
N ASN A 634 6.62 15.55 -18.81
CA ASN A 634 8.00 15.34 -19.31
C ASN A 634 9.08 15.18 -18.23
N GLY A 635 8.75 14.61 -17.07
CA GLY A 635 9.68 14.56 -15.94
C GLY A 635 10.97 13.80 -16.22
N ILE A 636 10.97 12.75 -17.04
CA ILE A 636 12.20 12.04 -17.45
C ILE A 636 13.17 12.93 -18.22
N GLU A 637 12.68 13.94 -18.94
CA GLU A 637 13.51 14.89 -19.69
C GLU A 637 14.35 15.77 -18.76
N ILE A 638 13.85 16.07 -17.56
CA ILE A 638 14.60 16.81 -16.53
C ILE A 638 15.81 15.99 -16.08
N LEU A 639 15.60 14.70 -15.79
CA LEU A 639 16.69 13.79 -15.44
C LEU A 639 17.68 13.62 -16.60
N ARG A 640 17.18 13.49 -17.83
CA ARG A 640 18.01 13.38 -19.03
C ARG A 640 18.93 14.62 -19.22
N ARG A 641 18.41 15.82 -18.96
CA ARG A 641 19.20 17.07 -19.06
C ARG A 641 20.28 17.16 -17.99
N PHE A 642 19.94 16.76 -16.77
CA PHE A 642 20.94 16.67 -15.70
C PHE A 642 22.06 15.70 -16.10
N LEU A 643 21.73 14.49 -16.56
CA LEU A 643 22.72 13.50 -17.00
C LEU A 643 23.56 13.97 -18.21
N HIS A 644 22.95 14.77 -19.10
CA HIS A 644 23.70 15.37 -20.21
C HIS A 644 24.75 16.37 -19.71
N ILE A 645 24.46 17.16 -18.67
CA ILE A 645 25.43 18.05 -18.03
C ILE A 645 26.56 17.22 -17.41
N VAL A 646 26.24 16.17 -16.65
CA VAL A 646 27.20 15.24 -16.03
C VAL A 646 28.15 14.65 -17.08
N ALA A 647 27.63 14.15 -18.19
CA ALA A 647 28.44 13.53 -19.26
C ALA A 647 29.40 14.51 -19.97
N HIS A 648 29.25 15.84 -19.78
CA HIS A 648 30.07 16.86 -20.43
C HIS A 648 30.84 17.72 -19.41
N SER A 649 30.75 17.41 -18.11
CA SER A 649 31.54 18.01 -17.04
C SER A 649 32.86 17.27 -16.85
#